data_887db85bebdb5adcd04e8f211a088f4d
#
_entry.id   887db85bebdb5adcd04e8f211a088f4d
#
_cell.length_a   1.000
_cell.length_b   1.000
_cell.length_c   1.000
_cell.angle_alpha   90.00
_cell.angle_beta   90.00
_cell.angle_gamma   90.00
#
_symmetry.space_group_name_H-M   'P 1'
#
loop_
_entity.id
_entity.type
_entity.pdbx_description
1 polymer ?
#
loop_
_entity_poly.entity_id
_entity_poly.type
_entity_poly.pdbx_seq_one_letter_code
_entity_poly.pdbx_strand_id
1 'polypeptide(L)'
;MRLMAAVATVCALSAAPLAPRAVAADTPPYTETYRPRFHFTPQKNWMNDPNGLVYYKGEYHLFYQYNPNGNTWGDMSWGHAVSKDLVHWEELPLALSHDDEEMVFSGSAVVDWNNTTGFGTKKNPPMVAIYTSAYKNGGKQAQSLAYSTDRGRTWTKYQGNPVIDIGSTNFRDPKVQWYAPTQSWLMTVSLSAEHKVQFYSSKNLKDWKLQSEFGPAGATGGVWECPDLFPLAVDGDKDNIKWVLVVNINPGGIAGGSAAQYFIGDFDGKKFTADDKDSYTPPTGKVVQDFEGTGFGTWAATGTAFGHGPAAGAVDGQGPVTGFDGKGLANSFHGGDGATGTLTSPSFTVDNPYLNFKIGGGRHPHEPGTVMEQGPPPEGRVLADFEGGTYGDWTTTGDAFGTAPATGTLPSQQDVSGFLGTGLVNTFRNGDSTTGTLTSPEFTIDKKHINFLIGGGNHPAGSDNPTAVELVVDGQVVRSATGKDAEALNWASWDVGDLAGKQAHLRIVDDNTGGWGHLNIDHIMLSDTKAQRVSQETSVNLIVDGKVVRSATGTDSETLDWASFDMRPYAGKKAQIQVVDMNTAGWGHVMADQFTAADKPAKSVVQRADWADYGKDYYAAVSWESAPGGKRYMIGWMNNWDYGQSVPTSPWRGAQSVPREMALRTVDGRIRLTSKPVGNLESLRETHPAAASAVTLTSASKPLISPAAKGKALDIEATFSLKDADRFGLKVRTGTGGEETVIGYDTTTQELYVDRTRSGVGDFNSTFPGVQTAPLKPKNGKVKLRILVDWSSVEVFGGNGEAVITDQIFPDPSSTGIEIFTEGGTATLSDLRAWQLKSIWR
;
A
#
# COMPACT_ATOMS: atom_id res chain seq x y z
N MET A 1 44.34 23.43 -75.47
CA MET A 1 45.49 24.22 -75.22
C MET A 1 45.50 24.80 -73.86
N ARG A 2 46.55 24.58 -73.10
CA ARG A 2 46.92 24.99 -71.76
C ARG A 2 46.25 24.32 -70.59
N LEU A 3 46.95 23.36 -70.00
CA LEU A 3 47.01 22.87 -68.63
C LEU A 3 47.14 24.00 -67.59
N MET A 4 46.48 23.86 -66.50
CA MET A 4 46.96 24.41 -65.21
C MET A 4 46.83 23.30 -64.18
N ALA A 5 47.97 22.95 -63.59
CA ALA A 5 48.06 21.98 -62.48
C ALA A 5 47.74 22.68 -61.16
N ALA A 6 46.91 22.04 -60.33
CA ALA A 6 46.73 22.44 -58.96
C ALA A 6 47.46 21.47 -58.03
N VAL A 7 48.35 22.01 -57.24
CA VAL A 7 49.17 21.34 -56.23
C VAL A 7 48.25 21.02 -55.04
N ALA A 8 48.08 19.73 -54.68
CA ALA A 8 47.39 19.31 -53.46
C ALA A 8 48.41 19.22 -52.32
N THR A 9 48.23 20.06 -51.32
CA THR A 9 49.01 19.99 -50.05
C THR A 9 48.34 18.92 -49.13
N VAL A 10 49.03 17.84 -48.88
CA VAL A 10 48.61 16.77 -47.95
C VAL A 10 49.02 17.22 -46.55
N CYS A 11 48.01 17.58 -45.73
CA CYS A 11 48.18 17.69 -44.27
C CYS A 11 48.07 16.29 -43.65
N ALA A 12 49.20 15.80 -43.13
CA ALA A 12 49.26 14.59 -42.34
C ALA A 12 48.68 14.88 -40.94
N LEU A 13 47.46 14.45 -40.65
CA LEU A 13 46.91 14.39 -39.30
C LEU A 13 47.43 13.11 -38.62
N SER A 14 48.26 13.26 -37.62
CA SER A 14 48.73 12.20 -36.74
C SER A 14 47.52 11.74 -35.89
N ALA A 15 46.99 10.55 -36.16
CA ALA A 15 46.00 9.89 -35.32
C ALA A 15 46.70 9.36 -34.06
N ALA A 16 46.41 9.97 -32.89
CA ALA A 16 46.72 9.36 -31.60
C ALA A 16 45.86 8.11 -31.41
N PRO A 17 46.38 6.99 -30.88
CA PRO A 17 45.60 5.81 -30.61
C PRO A 17 44.57 6.12 -29.51
N LEU A 18 43.28 6.02 -29.81
CA LEU A 18 42.19 5.96 -28.83
C LEU A 18 42.46 4.77 -27.94
N ALA A 19 42.70 5.03 -26.64
CA ALA A 19 42.68 3.98 -25.63
C ALA A 19 41.35 3.21 -25.70
N PRO A 20 41.36 1.88 -25.60
CA PRO A 20 40.11 1.12 -25.57
C PRO A 20 39.31 1.58 -24.35
N ARG A 21 38.13 2.12 -24.62
CA ARG A 21 37.11 2.37 -23.61
C ARG A 21 36.84 1.02 -22.95
N ALA A 22 37.10 0.87 -21.66
CA ALA A 22 36.71 -0.30 -20.90
C ALA A 22 35.19 -0.45 -21.08
N VAL A 23 34.76 -1.46 -21.82
CA VAL A 23 33.40 -1.92 -21.82
C VAL A 23 33.19 -2.39 -20.38
N ALA A 24 32.31 -1.72 -19.64
CA ALA A 24 31.84 -2.24 -18.35
C ALA A 24 31.43 -3.69 -18.61
N ALA A 25 32.04 -4.62 -17.90
CA ALA A 25 31.64 -6.01 -17.98
C ALA A 25 30.13 -6.05 -17.66
N ASP A 26 29.31 -6.49 -18.60
CA ASP A 26 27.88 -6.69 -18.36
C ASP A 26 27.74 -7.59 -17.15
N THR A 27 27.27 -7.02 -16.04
CA THR A 27 26.92 -7.82 -14.86
C THR A 27 25.87 -8.84 -15.31
N PRO A 28 26.03 -10.13 -15.03
CA PRO A 28 25.02 -11.11 -15.41
C PRO A 28 23.65 -10.63 -14.92
N PRO A 29 22.57 -10.71 -15.72
CA PRO A 29 21.26 -10.30 -15.29
C PRO A 29 20.81 -11.12 -14.06
N TYR A 30 19.95 -10.54 -13.22
CA TYR A 30 19.36 -11.17 -12.03
C TYR A 30 20.35 -11.49 -10.88
N THR A 31 21.41 -10.70 -10.70
CA THR A 31 22.37 -10.86 -9.60
C THR A 31 22.39 -9.66 -8.62
N GLU A 32 21.54 -8.70 -8.85
CA GLU A 32 21.48 -7.44 -8.09
C GLU A 32 21.07 -7.70 -6.63
N THR A 33 21.45 -6.79 -5.74
CA THR A 33 21.00 -6.79 -4.34
C THR A 33 19.47 -6.80 -4.29
N TYR A 34 18.88 -7.62 -3.44
CA TYR A 34 17.44 -7.83 -3.29
C TYR A 34 16.73 -8.53 -4.45
N ARG A 35 17.42 -8.92 -5.53
CA ARG A 35 16.80 -9.67 -6.63
C ARG A 35 16.29 -11.02 -6.12
N PRO A 36 14.97 -11.28 -6.14
CA PRO A 36 14.44 -12.58 -5.75
C PRO A 36 15.06 -13.75 -6.52
N ARG A 37 15.19 -14.89 -5.87
CA ARG A 37 15.81 -16.07 -6.48
C ARG A 37 14.79 -17.05 -7.04
N PHE A 38 13.55 -16.99 -6.58
CA PHE A 38 12.49 -17.89 -7.02
C PHE A 38 11.13 -17.18 -7.23
N HIS A 39 11.05 -15.87 -7.03
CA HIS A 39 9.91 -15.06 -7.43
C HIS A 39 10.18 -14.41 -8.78
N PHE A 40 9.15 -14.30 -9.62
CA PHE A 40 9.28 -13.63 -10.90
C PHE A 40 9.42 -12.11 -10.73
N THR A 41 10.41 -11.55 -11.43
CA THR A 41 10.58 -10.10 -11.60
C THR A 41 10.96 -9.83 -13.05
N PRO A 42 10.61 -8.68 -13.65
CA PRO A 42 11.14 -8.31 -14.95
C PRO A 42 12.66 -8.05 -14.84
N GLN A 43 13.37 -8.16 -15.95
CA GLN A 43 14.81 -7.87 -15.97
C GLN A 43 15.11 -6.45 -15.46
N LYS A 44 14.29 -5.49 -15.84
CA LYS A 44 14.40 -4.08 -15.45
C LYS A 44 13.02 -3.42 -15.41
N ASN A 45 12.95 -2.20 -14.91
CA ASN A 45 11.80 -1.32 -14.92
C ASN A 45 10.67 -1.73 -13.95
N TRP A 46 9.60 -0.95 -13.94
CA TRP A 46 8.44 -1.13 -13.08
C TRP A 46 7.54 -2.28 -13.54
N MET A 47 7.08 -3.06 -12.58
CA MET A 47 6.03 -4.07 -12.75
C MET A 47 5.03 -4.00 -11.60
N ASN A 48 3.72 -4.14 -11.90
CA ASN A 48 2.68 -4.33 -10.90
C ASN A 48 1.75 -5.52 -11.26
N ASP A 49 0.47 -5.31 -11.47
CA ASP A 49 -0.57 -6.34 -11.57
C ASP A 49 -0.25 -7.49 -12.52
N PRO A 50 -0.46 -8.75 -12.11
CA PRO A 50 -0.47 -9.87 -13.05
C PRO A 50 -1.69 -9.77 -13.96
N ASN A 51 -1.49 -10.00 -15.25
CA ASN A 51 -2.49 -9.88 -16.30
C ASN A 51 -2.53 -11.12 -17.19
N GLY A 52 -3.61 -11.29 -17.93
CA GLY A 52 -3.68 -12.23 -19.04
C GLY A 52 -3.34 -13.67 -18.71
N LEU A 53 -3.57 -14.10 -17.46
CA LEU A 53 -3.16 -15.42 -16.97
C LEU A 53 -3.94 -16.53 -17.67
N VAL A 54 -3.28 -17.30 -18.55
CA VAL A 54 -3.89 -18.36 -19.32
C VAL A 54 -2.91 -19.51 -19.57
N TYR A 55 -3.42 -20.75 -19.58
CA TYR A 55 -2.65 -21.91 -20.01
C TYR A 55 -3.00 -22.27 -21.44
N TYR A 56 -2.00 -22.38 -22.31
CA TYR A 56 -2.19 -22.76 -23.70
C TYR A 56 -1.03 -23.60 -24.25
N LYS A 57 -1.36 -24.77 -24.83
CA LYS A 57 -0.40 -25.66 -25.52
C LYS A 57 0.89 -25.95 -24.72
N GLY A 58 0.76 -26.21 -23.41
CA GLY A 58 1.89 -26.58 -22.54
C GLY A 58 2.61 -25.40 -21.90
N GLU A 59 2.13 -24.19 -22.09
CA GLU A 59 2.72 -22.98 -21.51
C GLU A 59 1.69 -22.26 -20.62
N TYR A 60 2.11 -21.87 -19.42
CA TYR A 60 1.45 -20.89 -18.58
C TYR A 60 1.94 -19.51 -19.00
N HIS A 61 1.04 -18.65 -19.40
CA HIS A 61 1.34 -17.27 -19.74
C HIS A 61 1.10 -16.38 -18.51
N LEU A 62 2.02 -15.48 -18.26
CA LEU A 62 1.95 -14.41 -17.28
C LEU A 62 2.22 -13.11 -18.03
N PHE A 63 1.19 -12.32 -18.23
CA PHE A 63 1.37 -10.92 -18.61
C PHE A 63 1.35 -10.10 -17.33
N TYR A 64 1.84 -8.88 -17.39
CA TYR A 64 1.90 -8.00 -16.21
C TYR A 64 1.93 -6.55 -16.65
N GLN A 65 1.38 -5.69 -15.79
CA GLN A 65 1.53 -4.25 -15.94
C GLN A 65 3.00 -3.89 -15.92
N TYR A 66 3.45 -3.14 -16.91
CA TYR A 66 4.86 -2.87 -17.13
C TYR A 66 5.08 -1.46 -17.67
N ASN A 67 6.01 -0.71 -17.08
CA ASN A 67 6.49 0.53 -17.66
C ASN A 67 7.76 0.26 -18.47
N PRO A 68 7.72 0.29 -19.80
CA PRO A 68 8.91 0.03 -20.63
C PRO A 68 9.98 1.13 -20.51
N ASN A 69 9.62 2.32 -20.01
CA ASN A 69 10.44 3.52 -20.03
C ASN A 69 11.06 3.87 -18.68
N GLY A 70 10.58 3.30 -17.57
CA GLY A 70 11.02 3.70 -16.25
C GLY A 70 10.80 2.70 -15.13
N ASN A 71 11.38 3.00 -13.96
CA ASN A 71 11.31 2.18 -12.76
C ASN A 71 10.24 2.66 -11.76
N THR A 72 9.28 3.45 -12.23
CA THR A 72 8.09 3.92 -11.51
C THR A 72 6.84 3.64 -12.33
N TRP A 73 5.67 3.76 -11.72
CA TRP A 73 4.42 3.62 -12.44
C TRP A 73 4.28 4.73 -13.50
N GLY A 74 3.89 4.36 -14.68
CA GLY A 74 3.70 5.23 -15.84
C GLY A 74 3.78 4.42 -17.14
N ASP A 75 3.34 4.98 -18.24
CA ASP A 75 3.42 4.38 -19.59
C ASP A 75 2.98 2.92 -19.65
N MET A 76 1.89 2.59 -18.91
CA MET A 76 1.47 1.21 -18.68
C MET A 76 1.22 0.44 -19.97
N SER A 77 1.91 -0.67 -20.04
CA SER A 77 1.94 -1.63 -21.13
C SER A 77 1.87 -3.04 -20.55
N TRP A 78 1.70 -4.08 -21.37
CA TRP A 78 1.78 -5.46 -20.90
C TRP A 78 3.14 -6.08 -21.21
N GLY A 79 3.95 -6.34 -20.17
CA GLY A 79 5.06 -7.28 -20.23
C GLY A 79 4.53 -8.72 -20.38
N HIS A 80 5.39 -9.68 -20.73
CA HIS A 80 5.01 -11.05 -20.97
C HIS A 80 6.10 -12.03 -20.52
N ALA A 81 5.70 -13.08 -19.83
CA ALA A 81 6.55 -14.21 -19.51
C ALA A 81 5.78 -15.52 -19.69
N VAL A 82 6.52 -16.61 -19.92
CA VAL A 82 5.94 -17.95 -20.03
C VAL A 82 6.66 -18.94 -19.13
N SER A 83 5.90 -19.95 -18.65
CA SER A 83 6.44 -21.05 -17.85
C SER A 83 5.79 -22.36 -18.26
N LYS A 84 6.54 -23.47 -18.14
CA LYS A 84 6.00 -24.83 -18.32
C LYS A 84 5.53 -25.44 -17.00
N ASP A 85 5.96 -24.87 -15.88
CA ASP A 85 5.80 -25.47 -14.55
C ASP A 85 5.38 -24.48 -13.45
N LEU A 86 5.10 -23.20 -13.79
CA LEU A 86 4.77 -22.11 -12.86
C LEU A 86 5.93 -21.70 -11.92
N VAL A 87 7.13 -22.19 -12.16
CA VAL A 87 8.32 -21.93 -11.35
C VAL A 87 9.41 -21.25 -12.19
N HIS A 88 9.78 -21.88 -13.30
CA HIS A 88 10.81 -21.37 -14.20
C HIS A 88 10.15 -20.51 -15.28
N TRP A 89 10.48 -19.23 -15.29
CA TRP A 89 9.91 -18.23 -16.19
C TRP A 89 10.90 -17.79 -17.25
N GLU A 90 10.41 -17.60 -18.46
CA GLU A 90 11.12 -17.01 -19.59
C GLU A 90 10.41 -15.71 -19.97
N GLU A 91 11.12 -14.58 -19.84
CA GLU A 91 10.61 -13.27 -20.24
C GLU A 91 10.61 -13.15 -21.76
N LEU A 92 9.50 -12.69 -22.31
CA LEU A 92 9.27 -12.49 -23.74
C LEU A 92 9.20 -11.00 -24.07
N PRO A 93 9.27 -10.62 -25.35
CA PRO A 93 9.04 -9.23 -25.76
C PRO A 93 7.69 -8.70 -25.27
N LEU A 94 7.61 -7.37 -25.15
CA LEU A 94 6.40 -6.65 -24.80
C LEU A 94 5.21 -7.12 -25.64
N ALA A 95 4.10 -7.48 -24.97
CA ALA A 95 2.92 -8.01 -25.67
C ALA A 95 2.02 -6.89 -26.22
N LEU A 96 1.65 -5.94 -25.35
CA LEU A 96 0.81 -4.81 -25.71
C LEU A 96 1.48 -3.52 -25.23
N SER A 97 1.66 -2.58 -26.14
CA SER A 97 2.29 -1.30 -25.86
C SER A 97 1.25 -0.21 -25.68
N HIS A 98 1.50 0.71 -24.73
CA HIS A 98 0.86 2.01 -24.73
C HIS A 98 1.18 2.79 -26.00
N ASP A 99 0.40 3.79 -26.28
CA ASP A 99 0.62 4.73 -27.39
C ASP A 99 0.28 6.18 -26.93
N ASP A 100 0.21 7.11 -27.85
CA ASP A 100 -0.08 8.52 -27.55
C ASP A 100 -1.51 8.73 -27.06
N GLU A 101 -2.43 7.81 -27.36
CA GLU A 101 -3.85 7.94 -27.02
C GLU A 101 -4.20 7.21 -25.73
N GLU A 102 -3.60 6.02 -25.48
CA GLU A 102 -3.97 5.18 -24.34
C GLU A 102 -2.78 4.52 -23.64
N MET A 103 -2.93 4.27 -22.35
CA MET A 103 -2.19 3.25 -21.61
C MET A 103 -2.98 1.94 -21.63
N VAL A 104 -2.28 0.83 -21.59
CA VAL A 104 -2.86 -0.53 -21.54
C VAL A 104 -2.92 -0.97 -20.08
N PHE A 105 -4.08 -0.78 -19.42
CA PHE A 105 -4.29 -1.18 -18.04
C PHE A 105 -4.61 -2.67 -17.92
N SER A 106 -4.86 -3.12 -16.69
CA SER A 106 -5.03 -4.53 -16.35
C SER A 106 -6.18 -5.21 -17.08
N GLY A 107 -6.11 -6.52 -17.13
CA GLY A 107 -7.09 -7.37 -17.79
C GLY A 107 -6.71 -8.84 -17.82
N SER A 108 -7.35 -9.60 -18.68
CA SER A 108 -7.21 -11.06 -18.77
C SER A 108 -6.96 -11.55 -20.19
N ALA A 109 -6.62 -12.83 -20.34
CA ALA A 109 -6.55 -13.49 -21.63
C ALA A 109 -7.27 -14.84 -21.59
N VAL A 110 -7.86 -15.21 -22.71
CA VAL A 110 -8.53 -16.49 -22.92
C VAL A 110 -8.09 -17.13 -24.25
N VAL A 111 -8.27 -18.45 -24.37
CA VAL A 111 -8.16 -19.14 -25.67
C VAL A 111 -9.57 -19.30 -26.23
N ASP A 112 -9.82 -18.72 -27.39
CA ASP A 112 -11.10 -18.87 -28.10
C ASP A 112 -11.15 -20.17 -28.90
N TRP A 113 -11.30 -21.30 -28.17
CA TRP A 113 -11.27 -22.65 -28.72
C TRP A 113 -12.27 -22.86 -29.88
N ASN A 114 -13.38 -22.16 -29.84
CA ASN A 114 -14.44 -22.27 -30.84
C ASN A 114 -14.31 -21.25 -31.98
N ASN A 115 -13.30 -20.36 -31.88
CA ASN A 115 -13.10 -19.24 -32.81
C ASN A 115 -14.37 -18.38 -32.95
N THR A 116 -14.98 -18.06 -31.81
CA THR A 116 -16.21 -17.25 -31.75
C THR A 116 -15.97 -15.82 -32.22
N THR A 117 -14.76 -15.32 -32.05
CA THR A 117 -14.33 -14.01 -32.54
C THR A 117 -14.07 -13.94 -34.03
N GLY A 118 -13.76 -15.08 -34.63
CA GLY A 118 -13.31 -15.12 -36.02
C GLY A 118 -11.87 -14.64 -36.27
N PHE A 119 -11.08 -14.40 -35.19
CA PHE A 119 -9.70 -13.93 -35.32
C PHE A 119 -8.71 -15.03 -35.73
N GLY A 120 -9.06 -16.28 -35.56
CA GLY A 120 -8.25 -17.44 -35.91
C GLY A 120 -9.03 -18.48 -36.73
N THR A 121 -8.78 -19.75 -36.40
CA THR A 121 -9.52 -20.89 -36.95
C THR A 121 -9.73 -21.95 -35.87
N LYS A 122 -10.67 -22.88 -36.02
CA LYS A 122 -10.84 -24.00 -35.08
C LYS A 122 -9.60 -24.89 -34.96
N LYS A 123 -8.75 -24.97 -36.00
CA LYS A 123 -7.48 -25.71 -35.95
C LYS A 123 -6.36 -24.92 -35.27
N ASN A 124 -6.44 -23.59 -35.31
CA ASN A 124 -5.53 -22.69 -34.63
C ASN A 124 -6.35 -21.62 -33.91
N PRO A 125 -6.93 -21.96 -32.72
CA PRO A 125 -7.73 -21.02 -31.98
C PRO A 125 -6.88 -19.86 -31.50
N PRO A 126 -7.39 -18.61 -31.55
CA PRO A 126 -6.64 -17.45 -31.14
C PRO A 126 -6.59 -17.35 -29.62
N MET A 127 -5.52 -16.79 -29.10
CA MET A 127 -5.54 -16.16 -27.78
C MET A 127 -6.14 -14.77 -27.93
N VAL A 128 -7.01 -14.38 -27.02
CA VAL A 128 -7.64 -13.06 -27.00
C VAL A 128 -7.37 -12.42 -25.65
N ALA A 129 -6.69 -11.30 -25.65
CA ALA A 129 -6.53 -10.43 -24.50
C ALA A 129 -7.71 -9.47 -24.42
N ILE A 130 -8.24 -9.29 -23.23
CA ILE A 130 -9.25 -8.30 -22.90
C ILE A 130 -8.61 -7.39 -21.85
N TYR A 131 -8.47 -6.10 -22.17
CA TYR A 131 -7.73 -5.16 -21.34
C TYR A 131 -8.48 -3.83 -21.23
N THR A 132 -8.10 -3.02 -20.27
CA THR A 132 -8.64 -1.67 -20.12
C THR A 132 -7.81 -0.68 -20.91
N SER A 133 -8.41 -0.01 -21.89
CA SER A 133 -7.88 1.19 -22.52
C SER A 133 -8.07 2.36 -21.56
N ALA A 134 -6.98 2.85 -20.97
CA ALA A 134 -6.99 4.07 -20.14
C ALA A 134 -6.56 5.25 -21.00
N TYR A 135 -7.54 5.99 -21.52
CA TYR A 135 -7.30 7.11 -22.43
C TYR A 135 -6.61 8.27 -21.72
N LYS A 136 -5.50 8.74 -22.27
CA LYS A 136 -4.69 9.83 -21.69
C LYS A 136 -5.45 11.16 -21.71
N ASN A 137 -6.29 11.37 -22.73
CA ASN A 137 -7.13 12.53 -22.80
C ASN A 137 -8.48 12.27 -22.09
N GLY A 138 -8.72 13.00 -21.00
CA GLY A 138 -9.97 12.93 -20.22
C GLY A 138 -10.06 11.73 -19.27
N GLY A 139 -9.06 10.86 -19.18
CA GLY A 139 -8.96 9.78 -18.18
C GLY A 139 -10.02 8.68 -18.31
N LYS A 140 -10.78 8.62 -19.41
CA LYS A 140 -11.81 7.61 -19.63
C LYS A 140 -11.20 6.21 -19.69
N GLN A 141 -11.91 5.22 -19.13
CA GLN A 141 -11.55 3.82 -19.13
C GLN A 141 -12.62 2.99 -19.84
N ALA A 142 -12.19 2.15 -20.79
CA ALA A 142 -13.08 1.32 -21.59
C ALA A 142 -12.42 -0.05 -21.87
N GLN A 143 -13.22 -1.09 -22.16
CA GLN A 143 -12.67 -2.42 -22.36
C GLN A 143 -12.38 -2.67 -23.84
N SER A 144 -11.19 -3.19 -24.13
CA SER A 144 -10.65 -3.38 -25.45
C SER A 144 -10.10 -4.81 -25.66
N LEU A 145 -9.92 -5.21 -26.92
CA LEU A 145 -9.41 -6.53 -27.32
C LEU A 145 -8.10 -6.42 -28.08
N ALA A 146 -7.24 -7.40 -27.84
CA ALA A 146 -6.16 -7.76 -28.75
C ALA A 146 -6.11 -9.28 -28.95
N TYR A 147 -5.56 -9.76 -30.04
CA TYR A 147 -5.50 -11.19 -30.32
C TYR A 147 -4.16 -11.64 -30.88
N SER A 148 -3.85 -12.90 -30.62
CA SER A 148 -2.65 -13.59 -31.11
C SER A 148 -3.04 -14.95 -31.76
N THR A 149 -2.40 -15.29 -32.84
CA THR A 149 -2.55 -16.61 -33.52
C THR A 149 -1.27 -17.46 -33.49
N ASP A 150 -0.23 -16.96 -32.82
CA ASP A 150 1.09 -17.58 -32.69
C ASP A 150 1.47 -17.89 -31.22
N ARG A 151 0.50 -18.21 -30.37
CA ARG A 151 0.66 -18.53 -28.95
C ARG A 151 1.19 -17.34 -28.15
N GLY A 152 0.66 -16.14 -28.41
CA GLY A 152 1.01 -14.94 -27.65
C GLY A 152 2.36 -14.31 -27.99
N ARG A 153 3.04 -14.75 -29.07
CA ARG A 153 4.34 -14.15 -29.44
C ARG A 153 4.19 -12.80 -30.10
N THR A 154 3.10 -12.61 -30.88
CA THR A 154 2.72 -11.32 -31.44
C THR A 154 1.24 -11.05 -31.21
N TRP A 155 0.90 -9.77 -31.07
CA TRP A 155 -0.45 -9.33 -30.75
C TRP A 155 -0.92 -8.24 -31.70
N THR A 156 -2.22 -8.28 -32.03
CA THR A 156 -2.88 -7.27 -32.86
C THR A 156 -4.04 -6.68 -32.10
N LYS A 157 -4.04 -5.37 -31.83
CA LYS A 157 -5.19 -4.64 -31.28
C LYS A 157 -6.38 -4.75 -32.25
N TYR A 158 -7.58 -5.01 -31.71
CA TYR A 158 -8.79 -5.12 -32.53
C TYR A 158 -9.22 -3.75 -33.04
N GLN A 159 -9.48 -3.65 -34.34
CA GLN A 159 -9.87 -2.37 -34.97
C GLN A 159 -11.23 -1.81 -34.49
N GLY A 160 -12.11 -2.66 -33.95
CA GLY A 160 -13.41 -2.26 -33.41
C GLY A 160 -13.38 -1.91 -31.91
N ASN A 161 -12.20 -1.64 -31.33
CA ASN A 161 -12.09 -1.19 -29.97
C ASN A 161 -12.64 0.23 -29.76
N PRO A 162 -13.14 0.56 -28.56
CA PRO A 162 -13.41 -0.35 -27.43
C PRO A 162 -14.66 -1.20 -27.66
N VAL A 163 -14.73 -2.40 -27.01
CA VAL A 163 -15.89 -3.30 -27.06
C VAL A 163 -16.92 -3.02 -25.98
N ILE A 164 -16.53 -2.36 -24.89
CA ILE A 164 -17.43 -1.80 -23.89
C ILE A 164 -16.90 -0.41 -23.48
N ASP A 165 -17.75 0.58 -23.62
CA ASP A 165 -17.53 1.96 -23.17
C ASP A 165 -18.79 2.46 -22.48
N ILE A 166 -18.69 2.81 -21.21
CA ILE A 166 -19.79 3.36 -20.39
C ILE A 166 -19.53 4.82 -20.00
N GLY A 167 -18.47 5.44 -20.54
CA GLY A 167 -18.11 6.84 -20.28
C GLY A 167 -17.49 7.10 -18.90
N SER A 168 -17.09 6.06 -18.16
CA SER A 168 -16.54 6.19 -16.81
C SER A 168 -15.03 6.35 -16.84
N THR A 169 -14.48 7.06 -15.85
CA THR A 169 -13.05 7.13 -15.55
C THR A 169 -12.60 6.07 -14.53
N ASN A 170 -13.52 5.21 -14.05
CA ASN A 170 -13.30 4.19 -13.02
C ASN A 170 -13.90 2.84 -13.41
N PHE A 171 -13.73 2.42 -14.66
CA PHE A 171 -14.28 1.18 -15.21
C PHE A 171 -13.15 0.32 -15.79
N ARG A 172 -12.62 -0.65 -15.00
CA ARG A 172 -11.37 -1.35 -15.33
C ARG A 172 -11.29 -2.79 -14.88
N ASP A 173 -10.24 -3.47 -15.36
CA ASP A 173 -9.74 -4.78 -14.96
C ASP A 173 -10.68 -5.93 -15.34
N PRO A 174 -10.95 -6.14 -16.62
CA PRO A 174 -11.86 -7.18 -17.07
C PRO A 174 -11.24 -8.58 -16.92
N LYS A 175 -11.94 -9.47 -16.21
CA LYS A 175 -11.64 -10.89 -16.14
C LYS A 175 -12.65 -11.67 -16.94
N VAL A 176 -12.20 -12.43 -17.94
CA VAL A 176 -13.07 -13.18 -18.85
C VAL A 176 -12.82 -14.67 -18.73
N GLN A 177 -13.91 -15.46 -18.82
CA GLN A 177 -13.88 -16.92 -18.87
C GLN A 177 -15.03 -17.46 -19.69
N TRP A 178 -14.89 -18.71 -20.17
CA TRP A 178 -15.98 -19.41 -20.84
C TRP A 178 -16.94 -20.03 -19.83
N TYR A 179 -18.23 -19.67 -19.89
CA TYR A 179 -19.26 -20.25 -19.06
C TYR A 179 -20.05 -21.30 -19.83
N ALA A 180 -19.66 -22.57 -19.64
CA ALA A 180 -20.18 -23.71 -20.41
C ALA A 180 -21.70 -23.91 -20.32
N PRO A 181 -22.39 -23.69 -19.16
CA PRO A 181 -23.84 -23.91 -19.08
C PRO A 181 -24.66 -23.05 -20.03
N THR A 182 -24.23 -21.82 -20.30
CA THR A 182 -24.90 -20.91 -21.26
C THR A 182 -24.20 -20.83 -22.60
N GLN A 183 -23.07 -21.52 -22.78
CA GLN A 183 -22.22 -21.45 -23.98
C GLN A 183 -21.96 -19.98 -24.38
N SER A 184 -21.45 -19.21 -23.43
CA SER A 184 -21.10 -17.80 -23.61
C SER A 184 -19.86 -17.44 -22.80
N TRP A 185 -19.24 -16.36 -23.20
CA TRP A 185 -18.23 -15.69 -22.41
C TRP A 185 -18.87 -14.93 -21.27
N LEU A 186 -18.27 -14.99 -20.11
CA LEU A 186 -18.57 -14.23 -18.92
C LEU A 186 -17.42 -13.27 -18.64
N MET A 187 -17.72 -12.00 -18.37
CA MET A 187 -16.76 -11.01 -17.91
C MET A 187 -17.18 -10.50 -16.55
N THR A 188 -16.21 -10.40 -15.64
CA THR A 188 -16.30 -9.56 -14.44
C THR A 188 -15.41 -8.33 -14.65
N VAL A 189 -15.88 -7.14 -14.28
CA VAL A 189 -15.14 -5.89 -14.43
C VAL A 189 -15.53 -4.93 -13.32
N SER A 190 -14.58 -4.15 -12.80
CA SER A 190 -14.83 -3.23 -11.68
C SER A 190 -15.39 -1.89 -12.13
N LEU A 191 -16.44 -1.43 -11.43
CA LEU A 191 -16.74 -0.02 -11.23
C LEU A 191 -16.04 0.39 -9.92
N SER A 192 -14.81 0.82 -10.05
CA SER A 192 -13.84 0.85 -8.96
C SER A 192 -14.22 1.79 -7.82
N ALA A 193 -14.62 3.01 -8.13
CA ALA A 193 -14.99 4.01 -7.14
C ALA A 193 -16.36 3.72 -6.48
N GLU A 194 -17.25 3.04 -7.21
CA GLU A 194 -18.58 2.67 -6.71
C GLU A 194 -18.56 1.37 -5.89
N HIS A 195 -17.40 0.73 -5.73
CA HIS A 195 -17.22 -0.55 -5.05
C HIS A 195 -18.16 -1.63 -5.61
N LYS A 196 -18.20 -1.75 -6.94
CA LYS A 196 -19.05 -2.71 -7.63
C LYS A 196 -18.26 -3.55 -8.61
N VAL A 197 -18.68 -4.79 -8.78
CA VAL A 197 -18.27 -5.68 -9.86
C VAL A 197 -19.46 -5.87 -10.79
N GLN A 198 -19.32 -5.54 -12.07
CA GLN A 198 -20.31 -5.78 -13.10
C GLN A 198 -20.06 -7.12 -13.80
N PHE A 199 -21.13 -7.83 -14.12
CA PHE A 199 -21.10 -9.10 -14.84
C PHE A 199 -21.70 -8.91 -16.22
N TYR A 200 -20.93 -9.27 -17.26
CA TYR A 200 -21.37 -9.19 -18.65
C TYR A 200 -21.33 -10.57 -19.30
N SER A 201 -22.19 -10.79 -20.29
CA SER A 201 -22.12 -11.97 -21.15
C SER A 201 -21.96 -11.63 -22.62
N SER A 202 -21.23 -12.48 -23.37
CA SER A 202 -21.03 -12.33 -24.81
C SER A 202 -21.03 -13.68 -25.51
N LYS A 203 -21.39 -13.69 -26.81
CA LYS A 203 -21.27 -14.88 -27.65
C LYS A 203 -19.98 -14.88 -28.49
N ASN A 204 -19.31 -13.74 -28.59
CA ASN A 204 -18.22 -13.53 -29.57
C ASN A 204 -17.08 -12.63 -29.03
N LEU A 205 -17.05 -12.31 -27.72
CA LEU A 205 -16.10 -11.40 -27.08
C LEU A 205 -16.16 -9.93 -27.55
N LYS A 206 -16.96 -9.61 -28.56
CA LYS A 206 -17.07 -8.29 -29.15
C LYS A 206 -18.32 -7.53 -28.70
N ASP A 207 -19.44 -8.27 -28.64
CA ASP A 207 -20.73 -7.73 -28.25
C ASP A 207 -21.08 -8.19 -26.84
N TRP A 208 -21.15 -7.28 -25.89
CA TRP A 208 -21.34 -7.58 -24.48
C TRP A 208 -22.67 -7.06 -23.96
N LYS A 209 -23.30 -7.83 -23.11
CA LYS A 209 -24.55 -7.48 -22.43
C LYS A 209 -24.37 -7.53 -20.93
N LEU A 210 -24.63 -6.41 -20.24
CA LEU A 210 -24.69 -6.36 -18.79
C LEU A 210 -25.78 -7.30 -18.27
N GLN A 211 -25.46 -8.10 -17.28
CA GLN A 211 -26.35 -9.05 -16.62
C GLN A 211 -26.74 -8.60 -15.22
N SER A 212 -25.77 -8.24 -14.40
CA SER A 212 -25.97 -7.81 -13.00
C SER A 212 -24.75 -7.09 -12.44
N GLU A 213 -24.89 -6.66 -11.19
CA GLU A 213 -23.81 -6.09 -10.37
C GLU A 213 -23.74 -6.76 -9.01
N PHE A 214 -22.55 -6.73 -8.39
CA PHE A 214 -22.31 -7.12 -7.00
C PHE A 214 -21.57 -6.00 -6.28
N GLY A 215 -21.95 -5.72 -5.04
CA GLY A 215 -21.34 -4.68 -4.21
C GLY A 215 -22.22 -3.43 -4.05
N PRO A 216 -21.82 -2.49 -3.16
CA PRO A 216 -20.69 -2.61 -2.23
C PRO A 216 -20.89 -3.69 -1.17
N ALA A 217 -19.81 -4.35 -0.73
CA ALA A 217 -19.79 -5.36 0.31
C ALA A 217 -18.38 -5.53 0.91
N GLY A 218 -18.28 -6.00 2.17
CA GLY A 218 -16.99 -6.18 2.83
C GLY A 218 -16.25 -4.85 3.01
N ALA A 219 -14.93 -4.84 2.76
CA ALA A 219 -14.09 -3.66 2.87
C ALA A 219 -14.31 -2.72 1.67
N THR A 220 -14.54 -1.44 1.94
CA THR A 220 -14.83 -0.39 0.96
C THR A 220 -14.05 0.92 1.22
N GLY A 221 -12.98 0.86 2.00
CA GLY A 221 -12.15 2.02 2.34
C GLY A 221 -11.25 2.54 1.22
N GLY A 222 -11.37 2.00 0.01
CA GLY A 222 -10.63 2.39 -1.18
C GLY A 222 -11.26 1.81 -2.43
N VAL A 223 -10.69 2.05 -3.61
CA VAL A 223 -11.23 1.54 -4.89
C VAL A 223 -11.15 0.02 -5.00
N TRP A 224 -12.09 -0.59 -5.71
CA TRP A 224 -12.09 -2.01 -6.03
C TRP A 224 -11.49 -2.27 -7.41
N GLU A 225 -10.55 -3.22 -7.49
CA GLU A 225 -9.79 -3.53 -8.70
C GLU A 225 -9.64 -5.04 -8.92
N CYS A 226 -9.23 -5.43 -10.12
CA CYS A 226 -8.84 -6.80 -10.51
C CYS A 226 -9.82 -7.88 -10.00
N PRO A 227 -11.12 -7.84 -10.35
CA PRO A 227 -12.08 -8.84 -9.92
C PRO A 227 -11.81 -10.18 -10.61
N ASP A 228 -11.89 -11.29 -9.86
CA ASP A 228 -11.77 -12.64 -10.40
C ASP A 228 -12.88 -13.56 -9.86
N LEU A 229 -13.61 -14.23 -10.72
CA LEU A 229 -14.71 -15.11 -10.36
C LEU A 229 -14.44 -16.53 -10.87
N PHE A 230 -14.44 -17.51 -9.98
CA PHE A 230 -14.22 -18.91 -10.34
C PHE A 230 -14.90 -19.91 -9.41
N PRO A 231 -15.29 -21.10 -9.91
CA PRO A 231 -15.85 -22.16 -9.09
C PRO A 231 -14.76 -23.03 -8.44
N LEU A 232 -15.03 -23.54 -7.24
CA LEU A 232 -14.22 -24.55 -6.56
C LEU A 232 -15.10 -25.54 -5.81
N ALA A 233 -14.64 -26.80 -5.77
CA ALA A 233 -15.23 -27.84 -4.96
C ALA A 233 -14.90 -27.64 -3.48
N VAL A 234 -15.91 -27.62 -2.61
CA VAL A 234 -15.73 -27.55 -1.17
C VAL A 234 -15.20 -28.88 -0.66
N ASP A 235 -14.08 -28.89 0.05
CA ASP A 235 -13.39 -30.08 0.57
C ASP A 235 -13.08 -31.14 -0.50
N GLY A 236 -13.08 -30.76 -1.78
CA GLY A 236 -12.87 -31.63 -2.93
C GLY A 236 -14.13 -32.39 -3.39
N ASP A 237 -15.28 -32.11 -2.80
CA ASP A 237 -16.56 -32.68 -3.18
C ASP A 237 -17.08 -32.03 -4.48
N LYS A 238 -17.07 -32.78 -5.56
CA LYS A 238 -17.48 -32.31 -6.89
C LYS A 238 -18.98 -32.00 -7.02
N ASP A 239 -19.78 -32.48 -6.08
CA ASP A 239 -21.21 -32.22 -6.04
C ASP A 239 -21.55 -30.98 -5.20
N ASN A 240 -20.55 -30.48 -4.44
CA ASN A 240 -20.66 -29.26 -3.64
C ASN A 240 -19.70 -28.18 -4.17
N ILE A 241 -20.16 -27.44 -5.18
CA ILE A 241 -19.41 -26.37 -5.82
C ILE A 241 -19.87 -25.02 -5.27
N LYS A 242 -18.93 -24.21 -4.84
CA LYS A 242 -19.14 -22.80 -4.53
C LYS A 242 -18.31 -21.92 -5.47
N TRP A 243 -18.77 -20.70 -5.68
CA TRP A 243 -18.07 -19.69 -6.44
C TRP A 243 -17.31 -18.76 -5.51
N VAL A 244 -16.12 -18.39 -5.91
CA VAL A 244 -15.29 -17.40 -5.22
C VAL A 244 -15.19 -16.18 -6.11
N LEU A 245 -15.54 -15.02 -5.56
CA LEU A 245 -15.29 -13.71 -6.15
C LEU A 245 -14.18 -13.05 -5.35
N VAL A 246 -13.01 -12.90 -5.95
CA VAL A 246 -11.90 -12.11 -5.39
C VAL A 246 -12.05 -10.68 -5.88
N VAL A 247 -11.80 -9.71 -4.99
CA VAL A 247 -11.80 -8.28 -5.29
C VAL A 247 -10.64 -7.66 -4.55
N ASN A 248 -9.77 -6.97 -5.25
CA ASN A 248 -8.66 -6.27 -4.64
C ASN A 248 -9.08 -4.84 -4.25
N ILE A 249 -8.53 -4.33 -3.17
CA ILE A 249 -8.87 -3.00 -2.64
C ILE A 249 -7.61 -2.17 -2.40
N ASN A 250 -7.67 -0.88 -2.74
CA ASN A 250 -6.58 0.07 -2.52
C ASN A 250 -7.11 1.51 -2.33
N PRO A 251 -6.81 2.17 -1.16
CA PRO A 251 -6.35 1.56 0.09
C PRO A 251 -7.48 0.78 0.80
N GLY A 252 -7.25 0.37 2.06
CA GLY A 252 -8.30 -0.25 2.88
C GLY A 252 -8.08 -1.74 3.19
N GLY A 253 -6.89 -2.26 2.87
CA GLY A 253 -6.48 -3.62 3.22
C GLY A 253 -6.32 -3.84 4.73
N ILE A 254 -6.38 -5.11 5.15
CA ILE A 254 -6.27 -5.51 6.57
C ILE A 254 -4.94 -5.12 7.20
N ALA A 255 -3.85 -5.12 6.42
CA ALA A 255 -2.53 -4.69 6.85
C ALA A 255 -2.22 -3.22 6.51
N GLY A 256 -3.22 -2.48 6.01
CA GLY A 256 -3.08 -1.14 5.45
C GLY A 256 -2.69 -1.16 3.97
N GLY A 257 -2.99 -0.08 3.23
CA GLY A 257 -2.75 0.01 1.79
C GLY A 257 -3.56 -1.02 1.00
N SER A 258 -2.89 -1.66 0.05
CA SER A 258 -3.50 -2.59 -0.91
C SER A 258 -3.66 -4.00 -0.35
N ALA A 259 -4.75 -4.71 -0.68
CA ALA A 259 -4.98 -6.11 -0.31
C ALA A 259 -6.01 -6.79 -1.20
N ALA A 260 -6.14 -8.13 -1.08
CA ALA A 260 -7.10 -8.95 -1.81
C ALA A 260 -8.14 -9.55 -0.85
N GLN A 261 -9.40 -9.07 -0.91
CA GLN A 261 -10.53 -9.70 -0.23
C GLN A 261 -11.25 -10.69 -1.14
N TYR A 262 -12.02 -11.61 -0.55
CA TYR A 262 -12.84 -12.53 -1.33
C TYR A 262 -14.23 -12.76 -0.73
N PHE A 263 -15.15 -13.18 -1.57
CA PHE A 263 -16.50 -13.58 -1.24
C PHE A 263 -16.75 -15.00 -1.73
N ILE A 264 -17.44 -15.81 -0.92
CA ILE A 264 -17.90 -17.16 -1.32
C ILE A 264 -19.41 -17.08 -1.52
N GLY A 265 -19.91 -17.79 -2.52
CA GLY A 265 -21.34 -17.78 -2.83
C GLY A 265 -21.72 -18.67 -3.99
N ASP A 266 -22.83 -18.34 -4.61
CA ASP A 266 -23.37 -19.04 -5.76
C ASP A 266 -23.44 -18.12 -6.99
N PHE A 267 -23.25 -18.67 -8.18
CA PHE A 267 -23.36 -17.95 -9.44
C PHE A 267 -24.26 -18.71 -10.41
N ASP A 268 -25.33 -18.08 -10.87
CA ASP A 268 -26.36 -18.70 -11.73
C ASP A 268 -26.10 -18.49 -13.24
N GLY A 269 -24.96 -17.94 -13.60
CA GLY A 269 -24.59 -17.55 -14.96
C GLY A 269 -24.90 -16.11 -15.32
N LYS A 270 -25.53 -15.37 -14.39
CA LYS A 270 -25.88 -13.96 -14.55
C LYS A 270 -25.54 -13.13 -13.32
N LYS A 271 -25.82 -13.68 -12.13
CA LYS A 271 -25.70 -12.98 -10.86
C LYS A 271 -24.88 -13.81 -9.87
N PHE A 272 -23.93 -13.15 -9.22
CA PHE A 272 -23.25 -13.68 -8.06
C PHE A 272 -24.04 -13.27 -6.80
N THR A 273 -24.31 -14.25 -5.91
CA THR A 273 -24.93 -14.03 -4.62
C THR A 273 -23.99 -14.58 -3.56
N ALA A 274 -23.39 -13.69 -2.77
CA ALA A 274 -22.54 -14.10 -1.67
C ALA A 274 -23.35 -14.87 -0.61
N ASP A 275 -22.74 -15.88 0.00
CA ASP A 275 -23.31 -16.56 1.14
C ASP A 275 -23.50 -15.54 2.27
N ASP A 276 -24.63 -15.63 2.98
CA ASP A 276 -24.87 -14.80 4.15
C ASP A 276 -23.79 -15.10 5.19
N LYS A 277 -23.04 -14.07 5.56
CA LYS A 277 -22.23 -14.14 6.77
C LYS A 277 -23.17 -13.99 7.97
N ASP A 278 -22.92 -14.77 9.02
CA ASP A 278 -23.62 -14.57 10.29
C ASP A 278 -23.62 -13.09 10.64
N SER A 279 -24.77 -12.54 11.00
CA SER A 279 -24.90 -11.14 11.41
C SER A 279 -23.93 -10.86 12.55
N TYR A 280 -23.03 -9.89 12.34
CA TYR A 280 -22.07 -9.53 13.39
C TYR A 280 -22.80 -8.89 14.56
N THR A 281 -22.65 -9.50 15.73
CA THR A 281 -23.10 -8.92 16.99
C THR A 281 -21.86 -8.40 17.74
N PRO A 282 -21.74 -7.08 17.93
CA PRO A 282 -20.62 -6.53 18.67
C PRO A 282 -20.61 -7.03 20.13
N PRO A 283 -19.46 -7.10 20.78
CA PRO A 283 -19.39 -7.47 22.19
C PRO A 283 -20.21 -6.51 23.05
N THR A 284 -21.03 -7.08 23.92
CA THR A 284 -21.76 -6.31 24.92
C THR A 284 -20.83 -5.83 26.04
N GLY A 285 -21.13 -4.68 26.64
CA GLY A 285 -20.34 -4.12 27.71
C GLY A 285 -21.05 -2.99 28.44
N LYS A 286 -20.33 -2.29 29.31
CA LYS A 286 -20.82 -1.10 29.99
C LYS A 286 -20.73 0.10 29.06
N VAL A 287 -21.88 0.71 28.76
CA VAL A 287 -21.91 1.96 27.98
C VAL A 287 -21.21 3.05 28.78
N VAL A 288 -20.22 3.67 28.15
CA VAL A 288 -19.49 4.84 28.66
C VAL A 288 -20.16 6.12 28.15
N GLN A 289 -20.49 6.13 26.85
CA GLN A 289 -21.24 7.20 26.19
C GLN A 289 -21.85 6.67 24.87
N ASP A 290 -23.13 6.98 24.65
CA ASP A 290 -23.89 6.61 23.46
C ASP A 290 -24.50 7.83 22.73
N PHE A 291 -24.25 9.02 23.23
CA PHE A 291 -24.74 10.28 22.68
C PHE A 291 -26.26 10.38 22.43
N GLU A 292 -27.07 9.57 23.10
CA GLU A 292 -28.54 9.58 22.95
C GLU A 292 -29.23 10.73 23.71
N GLY A 293 -28.47 11.53 24.47
CA GLY A 293 -28.99 12.67 25.21
C GLY A 293 -29.13 13.94 24.36
N THR A 294 -29.74 15.01 24.95
CA THR A 294 -29.87 16.32 24.29
C THR A 294 -28.60 17.16 24.33
N GLY A 295 -27.55 16.71 24.99
CA GLY A 295 -26.22 17.33 25.09
C GLY A 295 -25.16 16.29 25.35
N PHE A 296 -23.90 16.69 25.43
CA PHE A 296 -22.76 15.78 25.66
C PHE A 296 -22.65 15.27 27.10
N GLY A 297 -23.64 15.53 27.94
CA GLY A 297 -23.64 15.09 29.34
C GLY A 297 -22.49 15.73 30.13
N THR A 298 -21.63 14.89 30.70
CA THR A 298 -20.46 15.30 31.46
C THR A 298 -19.17 15.48 30.64
N TRP A 299 -19.24 15.31 29.36
CA TRP A 299 -18.10 15.52 28.47
C TRP A 299 -17.92 17.01 28.18
N ALA A 300 -16.69 17.48 28.19
CA ALA A 300 -16.33 18.87 27.97
C ALA A 300 -15.99 19.12 26.51
N ALA A 301 -16.70 20.04 25.87
CA ALA A 301 -16.41 20.47 24.48
C ALA A 301 -15.57 21.73 24.49
N THR A 302 -14.64 21.85 23.54
CA THR A 302 -13.88 23.04 23.18
C THR A 302 -14.01 23.36 21.70
N GLY A 303 -13.74 24.60 21.30
CA GLY A 303 -13.91 25.04 19.91
C GLY A 303 -15.36 25.03 19.44
N THR A 304 -15.56 24.99 18.14
CA THR A 304 -16.89 25.09 17.50
C THR A 304 -17.33 23.84 16.77
N ALA A 305 -16.40 22.92 16.46
CA ALA A 305 -16.61 21.78 15.59
C ALA A 305 -17.76 20.86 16.03
N PHE A 306 -17.93 20.61 17.33
CA PHE A 306 -18.96 19.69 17.82
C PHE A 306 -20.33 20.34 18.06
N GLY A 307 -20.48 21.65 17.83
CA GLY A 307 -21.72 22.36 18.10
C GLY A 307 -22.14 22.31 19.58
N HIS A 308 -23.44 22.28 19.85
CA HIS A 308 -23.99 22.36 21.21
C HIS A 308 -24.43 21.01 21.82
N GLY A 309 -24.36 19.93 21.05
CA GLY A 309 -24.81 18.61 21.48
C GLY A 309 -24.73 17.56 20.33
N PRO A 310 -25.10 16.31 20.65
CA PRO A 310 -25.08 15.23 19.64
C PRO A 310 -25.89 15.57 18.41
N ALA A 311 -25.35 15.23 17.23
CA ALA A 311 -26.06 15.37 15.97
C ALA A 311 -26.97 14.14 15.73
N ALA A 312 -28.07 14.35 15.02
CA ALA A 312 -28.99 13.26 14.63
C ALA A 312 -28.62 12.64 13.29
N GLY A 313 -27.35 12.51 12.99
CA GLY A 313 -26.78 12.08 11.71
C GLY A 313 -25.96 13.17 11.05
N ALA A 314 -26.17 13.38 9.73
CA ALA A 314 -25.51 14.45 8.98
C ALA A 314 -25.92 15.83 9.51
N VAL A 315 -24.95 16.75 9.55
CA VAL A 315 -25.18 18.17 9.81
C VAL A 315 -25.20 18.96 8.49
N ASP A 316 -25.52 20.26 8.58
CA ASP A 316 -25.72 21.10 7.40
C ASP A 316 -24.47 21.12 6.49
N GLY A 317 -24.63 20.84 5.21
CA GLY A 317 -23.54 20.75 4.23
C GLY A 317 -22.78 19.43 4.17
N GLN A 318 -23.05 18.49 5.09
CA GLN A 318 -22.41 17.17 5.14
C GLN A 318 -23.13 16.15 4.24
N GLY A 319 -22.40 15.16 3.74
CA GLY A 319 -22.97 13.97 3.09
C GLY A 319 -23.78 13.08 4.07
N PRO A 320 -24.51 12.08 3.56
CA PRO A 320 -25.31 11.20 4.42
C PRO A 320 -24.43 10.41 5.42
N VAL A 321 -24.63 10.61 6.70
CA VAL A 321 -23.93 9.88 7.78
C VAL A 321 -24.68 8.61 8.13
N THR A 322 -23.97 7.48 8.17
CA THR A 322 -24.51 6.16 8.45
C THR A 322 -23.61 5.36 9.41
N GLY A 323 -24.08 4.22 9.88
CA GLY A 323 -23.28 3.29 10.69
C GLY A 323 -23.26 3.59 12.20
N PHE A 324 -23.79 4.73 12.67
CA PHE A 324 -23.98 4.99 14.08
C PHE A 324 -25.20 4.23 14.67
N ASP A 325 -25.25 4.04 15.98
CA ASP A 325 -26.36 3.39 16.67
C ASP A 325 -27.31 4.43 17.25
N GLY A 326 -28.60 4.08 17.40
CA GLY A 326 -29.59 4.96 18.02
C GLY A 326 -29.96 6.19 17.19
N LYS A 327 -29.94 7.37 17.83
CA LYS A 327 -30.42 8.64 17.24
C LYS A 327 -29.39 9.76 17.26
N GLY A 328 -28.31 9.61 18.04
CA GLY A 328 -27.34 10.66 18.26
C GLY A 328 -25.90 10.18 18.14
N LEU A 329 -25.00 11.06 17.72
CA LEU A 329 -23.56 10.82 17.65
C LEU A 329 -22.79 12.12 17.91
N ALA A 330 -21.54 12.01 18.33
CA ALA A 330 -20.61 13.14 18.26
C ALA A 330 -20.20 13.33 16.78
N ASN A 331 -20.46 14.52 16.25
CA ASN A 331 -20.14 14.89 14.87
C ASN A 331 -19.49 16.27 14.87
N SER A 332 -18.29 16.37 14.35
CA SER A 332 -17.53 17.65 14.37
C SER A 332 -17.67 18.49 13.10
N PHE A 333 -18.52 18.11 12.17
CA PHE A 333 -18.73 18.85 10.91
C PHE A 333 -19.58 20.13 11.08
N HIS A 334 -19.81 20.61 12.32
CA HIS A 334 -20.55 21.88 12.55
C HIS A 334 -19.70 23.08 12.12
N GLY A 335 -20.03 23.64 10.96
CA GLY A 335 -19.25 24.70 10.32
C GLY A 335 -18.35 24.18 9.19
N GLY A 336 -18.50 22.92 8.78
CA GLY A 336 -17.73 22.26 7.72
C GLY A 336 -16.34 21.81 8.22
N ASP A 337 -15.51 21.31 7.28
CA ASP A 337 -14.16 20.84 7.57
C ASP A 337 -13.21 21.90 8.18
N GLY A 338 -13.56 23.18 8.09
CA GLY A 338 -12.73 24.26 8.66
C GLY A 338 -12.91 24.52 10.15
N ALA A 339 -13.88 23.89 10.80
CA ALA A 339 -14.13 24.05 12.22
C ALA A 339 -13.22 23.12 13.04
N THR A 340 -12.74 23.59 14.20
CA THR A 340 -11.89 22.76 15.08
C THR A 340 -12.46 22.69 16.50
N GLY A 341 -12.09 21.63 17.23
CA GLY A 341 -12.49 21.46 18.60
C GLY A 341 -12.17 20.09 19.19
N THR A 342 -12.44 19.93 20.48
CA THR A 342 -12.30 18.66 21.17
C THR A 342 -13.52 18.35 22.01
N LEU A 343 -13.78 17.07 22.24
CA LEU A 343 -14.80 16.56 23.13
C LEU A 343 -14.16 15.54 24.07
N THR A 344 -14.03 15.91 25.36
CA THR A 344 -13.24 15.16 26.37
C THR A 344 -14.11 14.58 27.46
N SER A 345 -13.99 13.27 27.72
CA SER A 345 -14.71 12.58 28.81
C SER A 345 -14.24 12.98 30.20
N PRO A 346 -15.05 12.80 31.23
CA PRO A 346 -14.55 12.73 32.58
C PRO A 346 -13.49 11.63 32.72
N SER A 347 -12.62 11.79 33.74
CA SER A 347 -11.65 10.74 34.07
C SER A 347 -12.36 9.50 34.65
N PHE A 348 -12.02 8.32 34.13
CA PHE A 348 -12.52 7.04 34.61
C PHE A 348 -11.37 6.09 34.96
N THR A 349 -11.68 5.02 35.72
CA THR A 349 -10.71 3.95 35.99
C THR A 349 -10.83 2.88 34.91
N VAL A 350 -9.71 2.39 34.41
CA VAL A 350 -9.67 1.28 33.41
C VAL A 350 -9.93 -0.03 34.13
N ASP A 351 -11.17 -0.52 34.07
CA ASP A 351 -11.64 -1.75 34.72
C ASP A 351 -11.91 -2.89 33.72
N ASN A 352 -12.09 -2.56 32.43
CA ASN A 352 -12.31 -3.53 31.37
C ASN A 352 -11.13 -3.61 30.42
N PRO A 353 -10.86 -4.78 29.81
CA PRO A 353 -9.74 -4.98 28.90
C PRO A 353 -9.84 -4.24 27.58
N TYR A 354 -11.03 -3.87 27.13
CA TYR A 354 -11.24 -3.19 25.86
C TYR A 354 -12.21 -2.01 25.97
N LEU A 355 -11.93 -0.95 25.21
CA LEU A 355 -12.85 0.13 24.91
C LEU A 355 -13.23 0.02 23.42
N ASN A 356 -14.49 -0.29 23.14
CA ASN A 356 -15.07 -0.35 21.82
C ASN A 356 -15.83 0.93 21.51
N PHE A 357 -15.77 1.40 20.27
CA PHE A 357 -16.52 2.58 19.80
C PHE A 357 -16.66 2.54 18.29
N LYS A 358 -17.58 3.34 17.75
CA LYS A 358 -17.67 3.58 16.31
C LYS A 358 -17.01 4.88 15.94
N ILE A 359 -16.34 4.94 14.79
CA ILE A 359 -15.64 6.10 14.28
C ILE A 359 -15.79 6.23 12.78
N GLY A 360 -15.97 7.44 12.27
CA GLY A 360 -16.00 7.85 10.87
C GLY A 360 -15.34 9.20 10.68
N GLY A 361 -15.40 9.76 9.47
CA GLY A 361 -14.76 11.02 9.11
C GLY A 361 -13.34 10.85 8.56
N GLY A 362 -12.52 11.88 8.70
CA GLY A 362 -11.21 11.98 8.07
C GLY A 362 -10.17 11.00 8.56
N ARG A 363 -9.21 10.70 7.70
CA ARG A 363 -8.05 9.85 7.98
C ARG A 363 -6.84 10.70 8.39
N HIS A 364 -6.96 11.46 9.45
CA HIS A 364 -5.88 12.28 9.99
C HIS A 364 -5.46 11.76 11.38
N PRO A 365 -4.45 10.85 11.43
CA PRO A 365 -4.06 10.20 12.69
C PRO A 365 -3.35 11.17 13.64
N HIS A 366 -3.39 10.83 14.94
CA HIS A 366 -2.61 11.50 15.97
C HIS A 366 -1.11 11.39 15.69
N GLU A 367 -0.41 12.53 15.64
CA GLU A 367 1.05 12.59 15.56
C GLU A 367 1.64 12.86 16.96
N PRO A 368 2.47 11.97 17.53
CA PRO A 368 3.06 12.20 18.85
C PRO A 368 3.92 13.46 18.89
N GLY A 369 3.75 14.25 19.96
CA GLY A 369 4.52 15.47 20.17
C GLY A 369 3.94 16.73 19.54
N THR A 370 2.75 16.65 18.94
CA THR A 370 1.95 17.81 18.51
C THR A 370 1.22 18.44 19.70
N VAL A 371 0.84 19.72 19.55
CA VAL A 371 0.06 20.48 20.52
C VAL A 371 -1.27 20.92 19.90
N MET A 372 -2.28 21.21 20.72
CA MET A 372 -3.61 21.62 20.21
C MET A 372 -3.64 23.08 19.76
N GLU A 373 -2.76 23.92 20.26
CA GLU A 373 -2.68 25.34 19.93
C GLU A 373 -1.24 25.74 19.64
N GLN A 374 -1.06 26.61 18.66
CA GLN A 374 0.25 27.13 18.31
C GLN A 374 0.76 28.02 19.45
N GLY A 375 1.85 27.59 20.09
CA GLY A 375 2.58 28.41 21.03
C GLY A 375 3.43 29.49 20.36
N PRO A 376 4.05 30.40 21.16
CA PRO A 376 5.02 31.34 20.61
C PRO A 376 6.20 30.56 19.97
N PRO A 377 6.88 31.16 18.97
CA PRO A 377 8.12 30.58 18.42
C PRO A 377 9.13 30.30 19.54
N PRO A 378 9.95 29.26 19.44
CA PRO A 378 11.00 29.01 20.42
C PRO A 378 12.01 30.15 20.43
N GLU A 379 12.71 30.35 21.55
CA GLU A 379 13.81 31.34 21.61
C GLU A 379 14.91 31.01 20.60
N GLY A 380 15.37 32.02 19.84
CA GLY A 380 16.38 31.79 18.82
C GLY A 380 16.70 33.01 17.96
N ARG A 381 17.46 32.77 16.90
CA ARG A 381 17.83 33.81 15.93
C ARG A 381 16.99 33.65 14.67
N VAL A 382 16.14 34.62 14.39
CA VAL A 382 15.35 34.70 13.16
C VAL A 382 16.29 34.97 11.99
N LEU A 383 16.19 34.15 10.94
CA LEU A 383 16.88 34.30 9.66
C LEU A 383 16.01 35.10 8.68
N ALA A 384 14.70 34.85 8.67
CA ALA A 384 13.73 35.59 7.88
C ALA A 384 12.34 35.45 8.47
N ASP A 385 11.63 36.56 8.63
CA ASP A 385 10.22 36.65 9.04
C ASP A 385 9.32 37.27 7.94
N PHE A 386 9.93 37.70 6.85
CA PHE A 386 9.32 38.32 5.68
C PHE A 386 8.42 39.53 5.92
N GLU A 387 8.53 40.17 7.12
CA GLU A 387 7.69 41.31 7.53
C GLU A 387 8.13 42.67 6.93
N GLY A 388 9.34 42.71 6.36
CA GLY A 388 9.94 43.94 5.84
C GLY A 388 9.41 44.44 4.48
N GLY A 389 8.43 43.80 3.88
CA GLY A 389 7.87 44.16 2.58
C GLY A 389 8.82 43.93 1.37
N THR A 390 10.00 43.37 1.61
CA THR A 390 10.98 42.95 0.61
C THR A 390 11.63 41.64 1.05
N TYR A 391 12.26 40.93 0.10
CA TYR A 391 13.06 39.74 0.44
C TYR A 391 14.46 40.07 1.00
N GLY A 392 14.77 41.36 1.22
CA GLY A 392 16.07 41.79 1.72
C GLY A 392 17.22 41.34 0.82
N ASP A 393 18.24 40.67 1.42
CA ASP A 393 19.42 40.15 0.71
C ASP A 393 19.17 38.75 0.09
N TRP A 394 17.97 38.23 0.10
CA TRP A 394 17.64 36.99 -0.60
C TRP A 394 17.51 37.21 -2.10
N THR A 395 17.92 36.27 -2.91
CA THR A 395 17.90 36.35 -4.37
C THR A 395 16.81 35.47 -4.97
N THR A 396 16.05 36.03 -5.89
CA THR A 396 14.96 35.35 -6.59
C THR A 396 15.35 35.00 -8.03
N THR A 397 14.79 33.87 -8.51
CA THR A 397 14.77 33.52 -9.96
C THR A 397 13.35 33.14 -10.35
N GLY A 398 13.03 33.23 -11.64
CA GLY A 398 11.69 32.91 -12.13
C GLY A 398 10.61 33.87 -11.63
N ASP A 399 9.35 33.49 -11.78
CA ASP A 399 8.20 34.36 -11.52
C ASP A 399 7.40 33.97 -10.26
N ALA A 400 7.62 32.80 -9.66
CA ALA A 400 6.85 32.26 -8.55
C ALA A 400 6.90 33.12 -7.28
N PHE A 401 8.02 33.80 -7.01
CA PHE A 401 8.20 34.61 -5.80
C PHE A 401 7.73 36.06 -5.95
N GLY A 402 7.50 36.53 -7.16
CA GLY A 402 7.20 37.94 -7.41
C GLY A 402 8.33 38.85 -6.97
N THR A 403 8.01 40.14 -6.68
CA THR A 403 9.01 41.16 -6.30
C THR A 403 9.13 41.37 -4.78
N ALA A 404 8.22 40.80 -3.99
CA ALA A 404 8.14 40.99 -2.54
C ALA A 404 7.34 39.86 -1.89
N PRO A 405 7.49 39.63 -0.55
CA PRO A 405 6.63 38.75 0.21
C PRO A 405 5.15 39.04 -0.01
N ALA A 406 4.30 38.03 0.07
CA ALA A 406 2.86 38.17 0.04
C ALA A 406 2.34 38.58 1.42
N THR A 407 1.15 39.17 1.47
CA THR A 407 0.46 39.53 2.72
C THR A 407 -0.72 38.59 2.97
N GLY A 408 -0.48 37.29 2.99
CA GLY A 408 -1.49 36.24 3.14
C GLY A 408 -1.91 35.60 1.84
N THR A 409 -3.20 35.26 1.73
CA THR A 409 -3.83 34.58 0.60
C THR A 409 -3.75 35.40 -0.69
N LEU A 410 -3.37 34.78 -1.77
CA LEU A 410 -3.32 35.38 -3.11
C LEU A 410 -4.63 35.19 -3.86
N PRO A 411 -4.90 35.98 -4.94
CA PRO A 411 -6.12 35.84 -5.71
C PRO A 411 -6.34 34.42 -6.26
N SER A 412 -7.53 33.88 -6.06
CA SER A 412 -7.94 32.51 -6.45
C SER A 412 -7.28 31.36 -5.67
N GLN A 413 -6.50 31.67 -4.66
CA GLN A 413 -5.96 30.68 -3.71
C GLN A 413 -6.98 30.38 -2.60
N GLN A 414 -6.94 29.20 -2.03
CA GLN A 414 -7.65 28.90 -0.78
C GLN A 414 -7.03 29.71 0.37
N ASP A 415 -7.78 29.87 1.48
CA ASP A 415 -7.32 30.70 2.58
C ASP A 415 -6.03 30.19 3.24
N VAL A 416 -4.98 30.99 3.15
CA VAL A 416 -3.68 30.72 3.78
C VAL A 416 -3.72 31.14 5.25
N SER A 417 -3.34 30.25 6.15
CA SER A 417 -3.36 30.47 7.59
C SER A 417 -2.13 29.88 8.31
N GLY A 418 -1.96 30.15 9.59
CA GLY A 418 -0.87 29.56 10.39
C GLY A 418 0.49 30.27 10.25
N PHE A 419 0.62 31.33 9.45
CA PHE A 419 1.80 32.18 9.41
C PHE A 419 1.80 33.21 10.53
N LEU A 420 2.93 33.80 10.84
CA LEU A 420 3.10 34.80 11.88
C LEU A 420 3.21 36.20 11.28
N GLY A 421 2.61 37.19 11.94
CA GLY A 421 2.61 38.59 11.44
C GLY A 421 1.75 38.78 10.20
N THR A 422 2.29 39.46 9.17
CA THR A 422 1.55 39.84 7.95
C THR A 422 2.22 39.38 6.66
N GLY A 423 3.52 39.08 6.66
CA GLY A 423 4.33 38.77 5.49
C GLY A 423 4.69 37.29 5.43
N LEU A 424 4.68 36.69 4.26
CA LEU A 424 5.16 35.33 4.04
C LEU A 424 5.64 35.15 2.60
N VAL A 425 6.45 34.13 2.37
CA VAL A 425 6.69 33.60 1.03
C VAL A 425 5.44 32.84 0.61
N ASN A 426 4.83 33.19 -0.49
CA ASN A 426 3.69 32.52 -1.10
C ASN A 426 3.91 32.50 -2.61
N THR A 427 4.10 31.31 -3.17
CA THR A 427 4.45 31.14 -4.59
C THR A 427 3.26 30.89 -5.49
N PHE A 428 2.02 30.92 -4.98
CA PHE A 428 0.79 30.80 -5.77
C PHE A 428 0.52 32.04 -6.66
N ARG A 429 1.57 32.62 -7.24
CA ARG A 429 1.50 33.79 -8.12
C ARG A 429 0.96 33.38 -9.49
N ASN A 430 -0.27 33.78 -9.82
CA ASN A 430 -1.01 33.36 -11.01
C ASN A 430 -1.39 31.85 -11.02
N GLY A 431 -1.64 31.26 -9.87
CA GLY A 431 -1.94 29.86 -9.68
C GLY A 431 -0.68 29.00 -9.58
N ASP A 432 -0.83 27.68 -9.73
CA ASP A 432 0.22 26.67 -9.62
C ASP A 432 1.20 26.63 -10.83
N SER A 433 1.10 27.54 -11.79
CA SER A 433 1.84 27.44 -13.05
C SER A 433 3.15 28.21 -13.10
N THR A 434 3.49 28.96 -12.05
CA THR A 434 4.73 29.75 -11.98
C THR A 434 5.83 28.95 -11.30
N THR A 435 7.08 29.15 -11.74
CA THR A 435 8.25 28.46 -11.17
C THR A 435 9.35 29.44 -10.79
N GLY A 436 10.24 29.02 -9.90
CA GLY A 436 11.39 29.85 -9.50
C GLY A 436 12.10 29.33 -8.25
N THR A 437 13.09 30.10 -7.82
CA THR A 437 13.84 29.85 -6.57
C THR A 437 13.99 31.13 -5.77
N LEU A 438 14.03 30.99 -4.45
CA LEU A 438 14.39 32.05 -3.50
C LEU A 438 15.55 31.54 -2.63
N THR A 439 16.71 32.19 -2.71
CA THR A 439 17.95 31.73 -2.05
C THR A 439 18.42 32.73 -1.00
N SER A 440 18.68 32.26 0.22
CA SER A 440 19.17 33.09 1.32
C SER A 440 20.63 33.46 1.15
N PRO A 441 21.09 34.55 1.82
CA PRO A 441 22.52 34.72 2.12
C PRO A 441 23.06 33.51 2.89
N GLU A 442 24.37 33.34 2.85
CA GLU A 442 25.07 32.36 3.69
C GLU A 442 24.97 32.71 5.16
N PHE A 443 24.77 31.69 6.01
CA PHE A 443 24.77 31.82 7.46
C PHE A 443 25.51 30.66 8.11
N THR A 444 26.02 30.90 9.34
CA THR A 444 26.64 29.84 10.12
C THR A 444 25.57 29.09 10.93
N ILE A 445 25.60 27.76 10.92
CA ILE A 445 24.77 26.91 11.76
C ILE A 445 25.35 26.93 13.18
N ASP A 446 24.77 27.74 14.08
CA ASP A 446 25.21 27.97 15.45
C ASP A 446 24.21 27.47 16.50
N LYS A 447 23.16 26.78 16.07
CA LYS A 447 22.10 26.21 16.91
C LYS A 447 21.78 24.77 16.49
N LYS A 448 21.03 24.06 17.34
CA LYS A 448 20.70 22.63 17.10
C LYS A 448 19.61 22.42 16.07
N HIS A 449 18.71 23.39 15.91
CA HIS A 449 17.56 23.27 15.05
C HIS A 449 17.41 24.46 14.11
N ILE A 450 16.95 24.18 12.88
CA ILE A 450 16.32 25.17 12.01
C ILE A 450 14.83 24.89 12.04
N ASN A 451 14.06 25.86 12.52
CA ASN A 451 12.59 25.81 12.56
C ASN A 451 12.03 26.77 11.53
N PHE A 452 10.93 26.41 10.89
CA PHE A 452 10.22 27.29 9.94
C PHE A 452 8.77 26.84 9.82
N LEU A 453 7.88 27.73 9.45
CA LEU A 453 6.49 27.46 9.11
C LEU A 453 6.41 27.12 7.61
N ILE A 454 5.70 26.05 7.26
CA ILE A 454 5.57 25.55 5.88
C ILE A 454 4.16 25.05 5.63
N GLY A 455 3.61 25.42 4.45
CA GLY A 455 2.37 24.94 3.85
C GLY A 455 2.55 24.80 2.33
N GLY A 456 1.48 24.48 1.59
CA GLY A 456 1.50 24.29 0.14
C GLY A 456 1.70 22.83 -0.26
N GLY A 457 2.19 22.61 -1.47
CA GLY A 457 2.24 21.31 -2.13
C GLY A 457 3.21 20.30 -1.55
N ASN A 458 2.92 19.02 -1.77
CA ASN A 458 3.70 17.89 -1.30
C ASN A 458 4.55 17.29 -2.45
N HIS A 459 5.50 18.08 -2.96
CA HIS A 459 6.44 17.66 -4.01
C HIS A 459 7.87 17.70 -3.46
N PRO A 460 8.38 16.60 -2.87
CA PRO A 460 9.66 16.60 -2.16
C PRO A 460 10.86 16.89 -3.07
N ALA A 461 11.94 17.38 -2.49
CA ALA A 461 13.21 17.54 -3.17
C ALA A 461 13.67 16.20 -3.76
N GLY A 462 14.13 16.22 -5.02
CA GLY A 462 14.51 15.01 -5.75
C GLY A 462 13.38 14.38 -6.59
N SER A 463 12.14 14.88 -6.51
CA SER A 463 11.13 14.64 -7.55
C SER A 463 11.46 15.41 -8.82
N ASP A 464 10.83 15.06 -9.95
CA ASP A 464 11.08 15.72 -11.23
C ASP A 464 10.78 17.23 -11.20
N ASN A 465 9.77 17.65 -10.43
CA ASN A 465 9.33 19.04 -10.29
C ASN A 465 9.04 19.33 -8.80
N PRO A 466 10.03 19.66 -7.97
CA PRO A 466 9.83 19.84 -6.53
C PRO A 466 9.20 21.17 -6.15
N THR A 467 8.42 21.15 -5.07
CA THR A 467 8.10 22.31 -4.24
C THR A 467 8.71 22.07 -2.85
N ALA A 468 9.84 22.65 -2.55
CA ALA A 468 10.60 22.30 -1.36
C ALA A 468 11.43 23.47 -0.78
N VAL A 469 11.64 23.42 0.53
CA VAL A 469 12.70 24.16 1.21
C VAL A 469 13.89 23.23 1.37
N GLU A 470 15.08 23.69 1.01
CA GLU A 470 16.32 22.93 1.05
C GLU A 470 17.38 23.65 1.87
N LEU A 471 18.12 22.90 2.71
CA LEU A 471 19.33 23.36 3.37
C LEU A 471 20.53 22.88 2.55
N VAL A 472 21.33 23.82 2.07
CA VAL A 472 22.51 23.53 1.24
C VAL A 472 23.78 23.81 2.05
N VAL A 473 24.65 22.81 2.14
CA VAL A 473 25.97 22.89 2.80
C VAL A 473 27.01 22.33 1.83
N ASP A 474 28.11 23.04 1.66
CA ASP A 474 29.19 22.64 0.72
C ASP A 474 28.68 22.32 -0.71
N GLY A 475 27.60 23.01 -1.14
CA GLY A 475 26.97 22.84 -2.45
C GLY A 475 26.07 21.60 -2.57
N GLN A 476 25.80 20.89 -1.47
CA GLN A 476 24.92 19.72 -1.43
C GLN A 476 23.67 19.99 -0.59
N VAL A 477 22.51 19.51 -1.04
CA VAL A 477 21.29 19.51 -0.25
C VAL A 477 21.43 18.46 0.86
N VAL A 478 21.45 18.91 2.11
CA VAL A 478 21.63 18.03 3.29
C VAL A 478 20.36 17.83 4.09
N ARG A 479 19.37 18.71 3.96
CA ARG A 479 18.03 18.61 4.52
C ARG A 479 17.05 19.20 3.53
N SER A 480 15.81 18.67 3.51
CA SER A 480 14.72 19.27 2.75
C SER A 480 13.38 19.08 3.46
N ALA A 481 12.42 19.92 3.13
CA ALA A 481 11.02 19.79 3.55
C ALA A 481 10.09 20.29 2.45
N THR A 482 8.89 19.75 2.40
CA THR A 482 7.82 20.15 1.48
C THR A 482 6.53 20.35 2.27
N GLY A 483 5.52 21.00 1.68
CA GLY A 483 4.17 21.11 2.24
C GLY A 483 3.48 19.73 2.31
N LYS A 484 2.19 19.74 2.63
CA LYS A 484 1.37 18.54 2.78
C LYS A 484 0.03 18.68 2.04
N ASP A 485 0.03 19.37 0.90
CA ASP A 485 -1.17 19.72 0.13
C ASP A 485 -2.21 20.48 1.00
N ALA A 486 -1.73 21.45 1.75
CA ALA A 486 -2.52 22.28 2.65
C ALA A 486 -2.02 23.72 2.67
N GLU A 487 -2.95 24.67 2.63
CA GLU A 487 -2.61 26.10 2.72
C GLU A 487 -2.19 26.54 4.13
N ALA A 488 -2.67 25.85 5.14
CA ALA A 488 -2.32 26.14 6.53
C ALA A 488 -0.86 25.78 6.81
N LEU A 489 -0.06 26.79 7.19
CA LEU A 489 1.33 26.56 7.58
C LEU A 489 1.40 25.90 8.96
N ASN A 490 2.37 25.02 9.12
CA ASN A 490 2.68 24.39 10.39
C ASN A 490 4.20 24.33 10.58
N TRP A 491 4.65 24.23 11.84
CA TRP A 491 6.07 24.15 12.14
C TRP A 491 6.71 22.90 11.54
N ALA A 492 7.79 23.10 10.82
CA ALA A 492 8.80 22.10 10.49
C ALA A 492 10.08 22.39 11.25
N SER A 493 10.87 21.36 11.53
CA SER A 493 12.11 21.51 12.27
C SER A 493 13.13 20.48 11.80
N TRP A 494 14.31 20.93 11.43
CA TRP A 494 15.45 20.08 11.16
C TRP A 494 16.40 20.05 12.36
N ASP A 495 16.82 18.86 12.76
CA ASP A 495 17.99 18.72 13.61
C ASP A 495 19.23 18.92 12.73
N VAL A 496 20.03 19.91 13.08
CA VAL A 496 21.24 20.31 12.37
C VAL A 496 22.47 20.30 13.29
N GLY A 497 22.38 19.62 14.43
CA GLY A 497 23.47 19.49 15.39
C GLY A 497 24.73 18.84 14.79
N ASP A 498 24.57 17.94 13.82
CA ASP A 498 25.65 17.32 13.04
C ASP A 498 26.36 18.28 12.07
N LEU A 499 25.75 19.43 11.80
CA LEU A 499 26.26 20.47 10.88
C LEU A 499 26.77 21.70 11.62
N ALA A 500 26.91 21.63 12.94
CA ALA A 500 27.31 22.77 13.77
C ALA A 500 28.64 23.40 13.27
N GLY A 501 28.61 24.74 13.13
CA GLY A 501 29.76 25.53 12.67
C GLY A 501 29.96 25.61 11.17
N LYS A 502 29.17 24.87 10.38
CA LYS A 502 29.24 24.94 8.91
C LYS A 502 28.55 26.19 8.37
N GLN A 503 29.00 26.65 7.20
CA GLN A 503 28.31 27.66 6.41
C GLN A 503 27.22 26.94 5.59
N ALA A 504 26.06 27.54 5.55
CA ALA A 504 24.91 27.03 4.84
C ALA A 504 24.10 28.17 4.23
N HIS A 505 23.30 27.84 3.24
CA HIS A 505 22.22 28.72 2.78
C HIS A 505 20.94 27.90 2.60
N LEU A 506 19.81 28.59 2.63
CA LEU A 506 18.50 28.01 2.32
C LEU A 506 18.14 28.30 0.87
N ARG A 507 17.54 27.33 0.22
CA ARG A 507 16.95 27.47 -1.11
C ARG A 507 15.49 27.00 -1.05
N ILE A 508 14.55 27.89 -1.36
CA ILE A 508 13.14 27.57 -1.53
C ILE A 508 12.92 27.38 -3.03
N VAL A 509 12.45 26.22 -3.42
CA VAL A 509 12.29 25.80 -4.82
C VAL A 509 10.82 25.61 -5.08
N ASP A 510 10.34 26.22 -6.15
CA ASP A 510 9.06 25.95 -6.74
C ASP A 510 9.29 25.66 -8.23
N ASP A 511 9.22 24.38 -8.60
CA ASP A 511 9.44 23.92 -9.98
C ASP A 511 8.24 23.10 -10.50
N ASN A 512 7.10 23.13 -9.77
CA ASN A 512 5.91 22.40 -10.12
C ASN A 512 4.85 23.28 -10.75
N THR A 513 4.30 22.85 -11.90
CA THR A 513 3.22 23.53 -12.62
C THR A 513 1.90 22.75 -12.58
N GLY A 514 1.82 21.70 -11.80
CA GLY A 514 0.63 20.86 -11.60
C GLY A 514 -0.17 21.30 -10.38
N GLY A 515 -1.15 20.50 -9.99
CA GLY A 515 -1.94 20.76 -8.78
C GLY A 515 -1.07 20.81 -7.53
N TRP A 516 -1.33 21.76 -6.63
CA TRP A 516 -0.50 22.06 -5.47
C TRP A 516 0.95 22.45 -5.84
N GLY A 517 1.14 23.03 -7.03
CA GLY A 517 2.43 23.49 -7.52
C GLY A 517 2.85 24.83 -6.90
N HIS A 518 2.77 24.98 -5.55
CA HIS A 518 3.21 26.17 -4.83
C HIS A 518 3.62 25.87 -3.38
N LEU A 519 4.31 26.82 -2.74
CA LEU A 519 4.72 26.78 -1.35
C LEU A 519 4.32 28.04 -0.59
N ASN A 520 3.98 27.86 0.69
CA ASN A 520 3.83 28.88 1.69
C ASN A 520 4.90 28.70 2.76
N ILE A 521 5.78 29.70 2.99
CA ILE A 521 6.87 29.62 3.96
C ILE A 521 6.91 30.88 4.79
N ASP A 522 7.13 30.71 6.10
CA ASP A 522 7.29 31.84 7.00
C ASP A 522 8.20 31.51 8.18
N HIS A 523 8.66 32.57 8.85
CA HIS A 523 9.36 32.57 10.15
C HIS A 523 10.48 31.54 10.26
N ILE A 524 11.49 31.66 9.41
CA ILE A 524 12.66 30.77 9.42
C ILE A 524 13.63 31.22 10.51
N MET A 525 14.01 30.30 11.42
CA MET A 525 14.84 30.61 12.56
C MET A 525 15.78 29.48 13.00
N LEU A 526 16.89 29.85 13.60
CA LEU A 526 17.81 28.98 14.33
C LEU A 526 17.50 28.98 15.81
N SER A 527 17.40 27.78 16.43
CA SER A 527 17.08 27.62 17.85
C SER A 527 17.77 26.39 18.44
N ASP A 528 17.97 26.38 19.75
CA ASP A 528 18.37 25.18 20.49
C ASP A 528 17.18 24.29 20.85
N THR A 529 15.95 24.79 20.63
CA THR A 529 14.70 24.12 20.91
C THR A 529 13.94 23.86 19.60
N LYS A 530 13.45 22.64 19.43
CA LYS A 530 12.56 22.26 18.34
C LYS A 530 11.22 22.94 18.49
N ALA A 531 10.70 23.57 17.45
CA ALA A 531 9.34 24.09 17.42
C ALA A 531 8.31 22.96 17.47
N GLN A 532 7.21 23.21 18.16
CA GLN A 532 6.13 22.23 18.31
C GLN A 532 5.09 22.43 17.21
N ARG A 533 4.78 21.34 16.51
CA ARG A 533 3.73 21.33 15.49
C ARG A 533 2.36 21.36 16.14
N VAL A 534 1.43 22.07 15.54
CA VAL A 534 0.01 21.99 15.88
C VAL A 534 -0.56 20.67 15.34
N SER A 535 -1.39 20.01 16.13
CA SER A 535 -2.10 18.82 15.69
C SER A 535 -3.01 19.14 14.51
N GLN A 536 -3.09 18.20 13.58
CA GLN A 536 -4.02 18.21 12.44
C GLN A 536 -4.82 16.91 12.42
N GLU A 537 -5.04 16.33 13.60
CA GLU A 537 -5.73 15.05 13.70
C GLU A 537 -7.25 15.19 13.66
N THR A 538 -7.90 14.17 13.08
CA THR A 538 -9.32 13.85 13.28
C THR A 538 -9.38 12.47 13.91
N SER A 539 -9.49 12.40 15.24
CA SER A 539 -9.22 11.15 15.96
C SER A 539 -10.03 10.97 17.23
N VAL A 540 -10.09 9.73 17.69
CA VAL A 540 -10.45 9.34 19.05
C VAL A 540 -9.18 8.91 19.76
N ASN A 541 -8.89 9.52 20.90
CA ASN A 541 -7.69 9.28 21.70
C ASN A 541 -8.02 8.72 23.08
N LEU A 542 -7.22 7.75 23.57
CA LEU A 542 -7.18 7.35 24.97
C LEU A 542 -6.00 8.03 25.63
N ILE A 543 -6.27 8.82 26.66
CA ILE A 543 -5.27 9.58 27.42
C ILE A 543 -5.07 8.92 28.78
N VAL A 544 -3.82 8.58 29.11
CA VAL A 544 -3.40 8.05 30.41
C VAL A 544 -2.19 8.85 30.88
N ASP A 545 -2.21 9.28 32.16
CA ASP A 545 -1.12 10.09 32.72
C ASP A 545 -0.80 11.34 31.86
N GLY A 546 -1.83 11.97 31.25
CA GLY A 546 -1.71 13.16 30.39
C GLY A 546 -1.10 12.91 29.01
N LYS A 547 -0.94 11.66 28.59
CA LYS A 547 -0.38 11.28 27.28
C LYS A 547 -1.38 10.46 26.47
N VAL A 548 -1.45 10.72 25.18
CA VAL A 548 -2.17 9.85 24.24
C VAL A 548 -1.43 8.51 24.16
N VAL A 549 -2.10 7.44 24.55
CA VAL A 549 -1.53 6.07 24.58
C VAL A 549 -2.17 5.15 23.56
N ARG A 550 -3.35 5.50 23.05
CA ARG A 550 -4.04 4.87 21.93
C ARG A 550 -4.71 5.96 21.11
N SER A 551 -4.77 5.77 19.81
CA SER A 551 -5.49 6.66 18.90
C SER A 551 -6.11 5.85 17.77
N ALA A 552 -7.25 6.31 17.27
CA ALA A 552 -7.91 5.82 16.07
C ALA A 552 -8.44 7.00 15.28
N THR A 553 -8.47 6.87 13.95
CA THR A 553 -8.97 7.89 13.01
C THR A 553 -10.01 7.28 12.09
N GLY A 554 -10.81 8.11 11.41
CA GLY A 554 -11.72 7.66 10.36
C GLY A 554 -10.97 7.13 9.12
N THR A 555 -11.72 6.89 8.07
CA THR A 555 -11.21 6.31 6.81
C THR A 555 -11.62 7.12 5.59
N ASP A 556 -11.80 8.45 5.74
CA ASP A 556 -12.36 9.36 4.72
C ASP A 556 -13.76 8.90 4.31
N SER A 557 -14.60 8.64 5.29
CA SER A 557 -15.93 8.08 5.10
C SER A 557 -16.94 8.65 6.08
N GLU A 558 -18.14 8.98 5.58
CA GLU A 558 -19.30 9.36 6.40
C GLU A 558 -19.99 8.14 7.06
N THR A 559 -19.49 6.94 6.83
CA THR A 559 -19.98 5.72 7.47
C THR A 559 -19.10 5.35 8.65
N LEU A 560 -19.65 5.35 9.87
CA LEU A 560 -18.96 4.91 11.06
C LEU A 560 -18.80 3.39 11.08
N ASP A 561 -17.63 2.93 11.51
CA ASP A 561 -17.36 1.51 11.74
C ASP A 561 -16.69 1.29 13.10
N TRP A 562 -16.72 0.04 13.58
CA TRP A 562 -16.16 -0.32 14.87
C TRP A 562 -14.65 -0.16 14.92
N ALA A 563 -14.18 0.41 16.04
CA ALA A 563 -12.80 0.41 16.49
C ALA A 563 -12.73 -0.11 17.94
N SER A 564 -11.56 -0.54 18.35
CA SER A 564 -11.35 -1.05 19.70
C SER A 564 -9.95 -0.70 20.21
N PHE A 565 -9.84 -0.21 21.44
CA PHE A 565 -8.58 -0.02 22.14
C PHE A 565 -8.34 -1.16 23.13
N ASP A 566 -7.17 -1.79 23.06
CA ASP A 566 -6.66 -2.68 24.09
C ASP A 566 -6.19 -1.86 25.29
N MET A 567 -6.94 -1.98 26.37
CA MET A 567 -6.69 -1.23 27.60
C MET A 567 -5.98 -2.07 28.68
N ARG A 568 -5.68 -3.33 28.44
CA ARG A 568 -5.03 -4.24 29.40
C ARG A 568 -3.73 -3.68 29.99
N PRO A 569 -2.84 -3.00 29.20
CA PRO A 569 -1.63 -2.39 29.74
C PRO A 569 -1.88 -1.24 30.75
N TYR A 570 -3.10 -0.73 30.80
CA TYR A 570 -3.49 0.42 31.63
C TYR A 570 -4.49 0.06 32.72
N ALA A 571 -4.69 -1.23 33.00
CA ALA A 571 -5.62 -1.71 34.01
C ALA A 571 -5.38 -1.02 35.38
N GLY A 572 -6.46 -0.52 36.02
CA GLY A 572 -6.43 0.20 37.27
C GLY A 572 -5.97 1.67 37.19
N LYS A 573 -5.45 2.14 36.04
CA LYS A 573 -5.07 3.54 35.84
C LYS A 573 -6.27 4.44 35.58
N LYS A 574 -6.08 5.73 35.79
CA LYS A 574 -7.03 6.76 35.37
C LYS A 574 -6.81 7.10 33.92
N ALA A 575 -7.90 7.14 33.15
CA ALA A 575 -7.88 7.46 31.73
C ALA A 575 -8.98 8.47 31.38
N GLN A 576 -8.83 9.11 30.23
CA GLN A 576 -9.86 9.93 29.56
C GLN A 576 -9.95 9.54 28.10
N ILE A 577 -11.12 9.68 27.53
CA ILE A 577 -11.35 9.60 26.07
C ILE A 577 -11.43 11.03 25.55
N GLN A 578 -10.78 11.29 24.43
CA GLN A 578 -10.89 12.59 23.77
C GLN A 578 -11.15 12.37 22.28
N VAL A 579 -12.24 12.94 21.76
CA VAL A 579 -12.51 13.07 20.34
C VAL A 579 -11.93 14.38 19.89
N VAL A 580 -11.07 14.38 18.89
CA VAL A 580 -10.28 15.53 18.46
C VAL A 580 -10.53 15.81 17.00
N ASP A 581 -10.81 17.06 16.71
CA ASP A 581 -10.87 17.62 15.37
C ASP A 581 -10.03 18.89 15.33
N MET A 582 -8.85 18.78 14.71
CA MET A 582 -7.89 19.87 14.56
C MET A 582 -7.47 20.06 13.11
N ASN A 583 -8.14 19.37 12.16
CA ASN A 583 -7.84 19.48 10.74
C ASN A 583 -8.79 20.48 10.08
N THR A 584 -8.25 21.36 9.23
CA THR A 584 -9.03 22.36 8.50
C THR A 584 -8.99 22.14 6.98
N ALA A 585 -8.42 21.02 6.54
CA ALA A 585 -8.36 20.60 5.14
C ALA A 585 -9.52 19.65 4.80
N GLY A 586 -9.53 19.11 3.60
CA GLY A 586 -10.54 18.14 3.17
C GLY A 586 -10.61 16.93 4.13
N TRP A 587 -11.81 16.47 4.43
CA TRP A 587 -12.08 15.48 5.49
C TRP A 587 -11.64 15.95 6.89
N GLY A 588 -11.63 17.25 7.12
CA GLY A 588 -11.30 17.86 8.40
C GLY A 588 -12.39 17.72 9.44
N HIS A 589 -12.92 16.50 9.65
CA HIS A 589 -13.93 16.23 10.67
C HIS A 589 -13.87 14.79 11.17
N VAL A 590 -14.44 14.53 12.35
CA VAL A 590 -14.54 13.21 12.97
C VAL A 590 -15.95 12.98 13.51
N MET A 591 -16.44 11.76 13.33
CA MET A 591 -17.67 11.27 13.91
C MET A 591 -17.36 10.12 14.86
N ALA A 592 -17.97 10.12 16.05
CA ALA A 592 -17.78 9.04 17.03
C ALA A 592 -19.08 8.70 17.76
N ASP A 593 -19.24 7.41 18.08
CA ASP A 593 -20.43 6.92 18.73
C ASP A 593 -20.18 5.65 19.53
N GLN A 594 -21.13 5.27 20.41
CA GLN A 594 -21.26 4.00 21.10
C GLN A 594 -20.02 3.54 21.86
N PHE A 595 -19.44 4.41 22.71
CA PHE A 595 -18.32 4.04 23.56
C PHE A 595 -18.75 3.02 24.63
N THR A 596 -18.15 1.82 24.58
CA THR A 596 -18.50 0.68 25.41
C THR A 596 -17.27 -0.01 25.99
N ALA A 597 -17.18 -0.11 27.32
CA ALA A 597 -16.15 -0.88 28.01
C ALA A 597 -16.55 -2.36 28.04
N ALA A 598 -15.74 -3.25 27.47
CA ALA A 598 -16.10 -4.65 27.21
C ALA A 598 -14.93 -5.62 27.49
N ASP A 599 -15.28 -6.91 27.60
CA ASP A 599 -14.29 -8.00 27.79
C ASP A 599 -13.64 -8.49 26.48
N LYS A 600 -14.19 -8.10 25.33
CA LYS A 600 -13.72 -8.48 24.01
C LYS A 600 -13.69 -7.27 23.08
N PRO A 601 -12.75 -7.26 22.10
CA PRO A 601 -12.70 -6.19 21.12
C PRO A 601 -13.85 -6.31 20.11
N ALA A 602 -14.45 -5.19 19.74
CA ALA A 602 -15.26 -5.10 18.54
C ALA A 602 -14.39 -5.19 17.29
N LYS A 603 -14.98 -5.64 16.19
CA LYS A 603 -14.29 -5.83 14.92
C LYS A 603 -14.88 -4.96 13.82
N SER A 604 -14.04 -4.20 13.16
CA SER A 604 -14.41 -3.43 11.96
C SER A 604 -14.85 -4.32 10.80
N VAL A 605 -15.46 -3.73 9.79
CA VAL A 605 -15.79 -4.42 8.52
C VAL A 605 -14.53 -5.03 7.90
N VAL A 606 -13.41 -4.29 7.92
CA VAL A 606 -12.12 -4.76 7.42
C VAL A 606 -11.64 -6.02 8.18
N GLN A 607 -11.75 -6.03 9.51
CA GLN A 607 -11.38 -7.18 10.34
C GLN A 607 -12.33 -8.38 10.20
N ARG A 608 -13.55 -8.17 9.70
CA ARG A 608 -14.55 -9.21 9.43
C ARG A 608 -14.57 -9.68 7.98
N ALA A 609 -13.92 -8.95 7.08
CA ALA A 609 -13.77 -9.39 5.69
C ALA A 609 -12.90 -10.66 5.62
N ASP A 610 -13.08 -11.43 4.56
CA ASP A 610 -12.25 -12.58 4.27
C ASP A 610 -11.13 -12.15 3.32
N TRP A 611 -9.88 -12.39 3.72
CA TRP A 611 -8.69 -11.98 3.00
C TRP A 611 -7.96 -13.17 2.41
N ALA A 612 -7.53 -13.07 1.16
CA ALA A 612 -6.72 -14.09 0.50
C ALA A 612 -5.28 -14.12 1.05
N ASP A 613 -4.84 -13.00 1.59
CA ASP A 613 -3.56 -12.80 2.26
C ASP A 613 -3.69 -11.70 3.32
N TYR A 614 -3.02 -11.87 4.44
CA TYR A 614 -3.04 -10.93 5.56
C TYR A 614 -1.76 -10.10 5.66
N GLY A 615 -0.80 -10.34 4.77
CA GLY A 615 0.42 -9.54 4.63
C GLY A 615 0.15 -8.21 3.93
N LYS A 616 1.16 -7.39 3.88
CA LYS A 616 1.06 -6.07 3.26
C LYS A 616 1.36 -6.10 1.75
N ASP A 617 1.98 -7.19 1.25
CA ASP A 617 2.50 -7.25 -0.11
C ASP A 617 1.86 -8.37 -0.95
N TYR A 618 0.52 -8.35 -1.06
CA TYR A 618 -0.22 -9.25 -1.95
C TYR A 618 -1.44 -8.53 -2.54
N TYR A 619 -1.30 -8.06 -3.77
CA TYR A 619 -2.30 -7.24 -4.44
C TYR A 619 -2.56 -7.67 -5.87
N ALA A 620 -3.66 -7.17 -6.48
CA ALA A 620 -4.10 -7.45 -7.84
C ALA A 620 -4.18 -8.96 -8.15
N ALA A 621 -4.52 -9.75 -7.11
CA ALA A 621 -4.49 -11.21 -7.17
C ALA A 621 -5.53 -11.74 -8.14
N VAL A 622 -5.08 -12.47 -9.17
CA VAL A 622 -5.91 -13.10 -10.20
C VAL A 622 -5.42 -14.51 -10.54
N SER A 623 -6.30 -15.31 -11.15
CA SER A 623 -6.06 -16.72 -11.38
C SER A 623 -5.87 -17.07 -12.86
N TRP A 624 -5.19 -18.20 -13.13
CA TRP A 624 -5.01 -18.74 -14.48
C TRP A 624 -6.29 -19.37 -15.03
N GLU A 625 -6.63 -19.01 -16.25
CA GLU A 625 -7.63 -19.71 -17.04
C GLU A 625 -7.09 -21.00 -17.66
N SER A 626 -7.96 -22.00 -17.75
CA SER A 626 -7.70 -23.26 -18.45
C SER A 626 -6.52 -24.08 -17.92
N ALA A 627 -6.15 -23.93 -16.63
CA ALA A 627 -5.08 -24.71 -16.03
C ALA A 627 -5.37 -26.23 -16.08
N PRO A 628 -4.36 -27.08 -16.32
CA PRO A 628 -4.53 -28.52 -16.43
C PRO A 628 -5.09 -29.14 -15.15
N GLY A 629 -5.87 -30.21 -15.30
CA GLY A 629 -6.41 -31.00 -14.19
C GLY A 629 -7.51 -30.32 -13.37
N GLY A 630 -8.07 -29.24 -13.88
CA GLY A 630 -9.13 -28.49 -13.19
C GLY A 630 -8.64 -27.76 -11.93
N LYS A 631 -7.33 -27.57 -11.82
CA LYS A 631 -6.75 -26.82 -10.73
C LYS A 631 -6.90 -25.31 -10.95
N ARG A 632 -7.03 -24.58 -9.84
CA ARG A 632 -7.04 -23.13 -9.85
C ARG A 632 -5.75 -22.63 -9.22
N TYR A 633 -4.95 -21.94 -10.02
CA TYR A 633 -3.73 -21.27 -9.56
C TYR A 633 -3.95 -19.77 -9.57
N MET A 634 -3.42 -19.09 -8.57
CA MET A 634 -3.50 -17.64 -8.39
C MET A 634 -2.12 -17.07 -8.10
N ILE A 635 -1.89 -15.84 -8.50
CA ILE A 635 -0.68 -15.06 -8.23
C ILE A 635 -1.08 -13.61 -7.95
N GLY A 636 -0.30 -12.89 -7.15
CA GLY A 636 -0.53 -11.47 -6.86
C GLY A 636 0.74 -10.67 -6.99
N TRP A 637 0.62 -9.37 -7.20
CA TRP A 637 1.73 -8.44 -7.13
C TRP A 637 2.25 -8.37 -5.69
N MET A 638 3.51 -8.71 -5.51
CA MET A 638 4.19 -8.66 -4.21
C MET A 638 4.73 -7.26 -4.00
N ASN A 639 3.86 -6.36 -3.62
CA ASN A 639 4.16 -4.98 -3.25
C ASN A 639 2.89 -4.31 -2.72
N ASN A 640 2.98 -3.02 -2.34
CA ASN A 640 1.87 -2.23 -1.82
C ASN A 640 1.91 -0.81 -2.40
N TRP A 641 0.76 -0.26 -2.75
CA TRP A 641 0.69 1.10 -3.28
C TRP A 641 1.14 2.18 -2.30
N ASP A 642 1.11 1.92 -0.99
CA ASP A 642 1.62 2.85 0.04
C ASP A 642 3.09 3.23 -0.18
N TYR A 643 3.90 2.31 -0.74
CA TYR A 643 5.36 2.49 -0.87
C TYR A 643 5.98 1.86 -2.12
N GLY A 644 5.18 1.23 -2.97
CA GLY A 644 5.68 0.42 -4.08
C GLY A 644 6.65 1.17 -5.01
N GLN A 645 6.46 2.47 -5.18
CA GLN A 645 7.34 3.30 -6.00
C GLN A 645 8.65 3.72 -5.32
N SER A 646 8.78 3.46 -3.99
CA SER A 646 9.94 3.88 -3.18
C SER A 646 10.82 2.72 -2.71
N VAL A 647 10.45 1.45 -2.97
CA VAL A 647 11.23 0.28 -2.54
C VAL A 647 12.67 0.33 -3.08
N PRO A 648 13.68 -0.11 -2.29
CA PRO A 648 15.09 0.08 -2.60
C PRO A 648 15.63 -0.92 -3.64
N THR A 649 14.89 -1.16 -4.72
CA THR A 649 15.28 -2.07 -5.80
C THR A 649 15.61 -1.32 -7.09
N SER A 650 16.64 -1.76 -7.80
CA SER A 650 17.10 -1.23 -9.07
C SER A 650 17.90 -2.30 -9.82
N PRO A 651 17.84 -2.43 -11.15
CA PRO A 651 17.11 -1.60 -12.14
C PRO A 651 15.65 -2.01 -12.34
N TRP A 652 15.13 -2.94 -11.56
CA TRP A 652 13.71 -3.37 -11.59
C TRP A 652 12.98 -2.88 -10.35
N ARG A 653 11.64 -2.86 -10.41
CA ARG A 653 10.77 -2.62 -9.27
C ARG A 653 9.48 -3.40 -9.40
N GLY A 654 9.07 -4.08 -8.31
CA GLY A 654 7.97 -5.03 -8.28
C GLY A 654 8.41 -6.49 -8.47
N ALA A 655 7.65 -7.39 -7.87
CA ALA A 655 7.79 -8.84 -7.98
C ALA A 655 6.40 -9.48 -7.99
N GLN A 656 6.30 -10.72 -8.47
CA GLN A 656 5.09 -11.53 -8.28
C GLN A 656 5.30 -12.48 -7.10
N SER A 657 4.24 -12.77 -6.32
CA SER A 657 4.25 -13.83 -5.32
C SER A 657 4.56 -15.19 -5.98
N VAL A 658 4.84 -16.24 -5.18
CA VAL A 658 4.82 -17.57 -5.77
C VAL A 658 3.40 -17.90 -6.25
N PRO A 659 3.23 -18.61 -7.39
CA PRO A 659 1.93 -19.13 -7.78
C PRO A 659 1.39 -20.08 -6.71
N ARG A 660 0.09 -19.92 -6.36
CA ARG A 660 -0.58 -20.67 -5.29
C ARG A 660 -1.70 -21.52 -5.84
N GLU A 661 -1.80 -22.78 -5.40
CA GLU A 661 -2.95 -23.64 -5.67
C GLU A 661 -4.05 -23.31 -4.67
N MET A 662 -5.21 -22.91 -5.20
CA MET A 662 -6.38 -22.46 -4.42
C MET A 662 -7.33 -23.63 -4.16
N ALA A 663 -7.95 -23.68 -2.98
CA ALA A 663 -8.98 -24.64 -2.62
C ALA A 663 -10.00 -24.04 -1.65
N LEU A 664 -11.25 -24.52 -1.70
CA LEU A 664 -12.22 -24.28 -0.65
C LEU A 664 -12.17 -25.41 0.37
N ARG A 665 -12.06 -25.04 1.66
CA ARG A 665 -12.01 -25.97 2.77
C ARG A 665 -12.96 -25.52 3.89
N THR A 666 -13.56 -26.50 4.55
CA THR A 666 -14.27 -26.25 5.81
C THR A 666 -13.26 -26.10 6.93
N VAL A 667 -13.16 -24.91 7.47
CA VAL A 667 -12.29 -24.54 8.59
C VAL A 667 -13.14 -23.98 9.71
N ASP A 668 -13.11 -24.61 10.87
CA ASP A 668 -13.92 -24.22 12.05
C ASP A 668 -15.42 -24.05 11.74
N GLY A 669 -15.97 -24.94 10.90
CA GLY A 669 -17.39 -24.92 10.51
C GLY A 669 -17.75 -23.91 9.42
N ARG A 670 -16.78 -23.16 8.87
CA ARG A 670 -17.01 -22.19 7.77
C ARG A 670 -16.22 -22.60 6.54
N ILE A 671 -16.79 -22.40 5.37
CA ILE A 671 -16.07 -22.54 4.10
C ILE A 671 -15.11 -21.34 3.98
N ARG A 672 -13.81 -21.63 3.71
CA ARG A 672 -12.78 -20.62 3.50
C ARG A 672 -11.96 -20.92 2.25
N LEU A 673 -11.49 -19.87 1.61
CA LEU A 673 -10.47 -19.99 0.58
C LEU A 673 -9.13 -20.27 1.26
N THR A 674 -8.46 -21.32 0.85
CA THR A 674 -7.12 -21.70 1.32
C THR A 674 -6.16 -21.75 0.15
N SER A 675 -4.89 -21.46 0.40
CA SER A 675 -3.88 -21.45 -0.65
C SER A 675 -2.58 -22.10 -0.19
N LYS A 676 -1.91 -22.76 -1.15
CA LYS A 676 -0.59 -23.38 -0.93
C LYS A 676 0.32 -23.03 -2.10
N PRO A 677 1.63 -22.88 -1.87
CA PRO A 677 2.57 -22.77 -2.97
C PRO A 677 2.40 -23.94 -3.93
N VAL A 678 2.57 -23.71 -5.23
CA VAL A 678 2.53 -24.78 -6.22
C VAL A 678 3.52 -25.89 -5.91
N GLY A 679 3.10 -27.17 -6.05
CA GLY A 679 3.97 -28.29 -5.68
C GLY A 679 5.28 -28.34 -6.45
N ASN A 680 5.30 -27.81 -7.68
CA ASN A 680 6.51 -27.76 -8.50
C ASN A 680 7.64 -26.92 -7.88
N LEU A 681 7.34 -26.00 -6.98
CA LEU A 681 8.34 -25.21 -6.25
C LEU A 681 9.33 -26.10 -5.47
N GLU A 682 8.89 -27.30 -5.03
CA GLU A 682 9.73 -28.27 -4.33
C GLU A 682 10.89 -28.81 -5.19
N SER A 683 10.80 -28.68 -6.51
CA SER A 683 11.90 -29.04 -7.42
C SER A 683 13.14 -28.15 -7.24
N LEU A 684 12.98 -26.98 -6.64
CA LEU A 684 14.09 -26.08 -6.32
C LEU A 684 14.80 -26.48 -5.01
N ARG A 685 14.21 -27.35 -4.18
CA ARG A 685 14.83 -27.79 -2.92
C ARG A 685 16.14 -28.54 -3.16
N GLU A 686 17.16 -28.18 -2.39
CA GLU A 686 18.39 -28.98 -2.34
C GLU A 686 18.13 -30.32 -1.62
N THR A 687 18.96 -31.31 -1.87
CA THR A 687 18.68 -32.70 -1.47
C THR A 687 18.72 -32.97 0.03
N HIS A 688 19.37 -32.13 0.82
CA HIS A 688 19.58 -32.33 2.24
C HIS A 688 19.06 -31.14 3.04
N PRO A 689 17.88 -31.24 3.66
CA PRO A 689 17.41 -30.20 4.56
C PRO A 689 18.19 -30.18 5.86
N ALA A 690 18.36 -28.98 6.42
CA ALA A 690 18.62 -28.87 7.84
C ALA A 690 17.37 -29.30 8.61
N ALA A 691 17.52 -30.16 9.62
CA ALA A 691 16.40 -30.73 10.36
C ALA A 691 16.61 -30.60 11.88
N ALA A 692 15.51 -30.36 12.59
CA ALA A 692 15.43 -30.41 14.04
C ALA A 692 14.10 -31.03 14.47
N SER A 693 14.09 -31.84 15.52
CA SER A 693 12.86 -32.43 16.03
C SER A 693 12.88 -32.57 17.55
N ALA A 694 11.69 -32.50 18.15
CA ALA A 694 11.49 -32.70 19.60
C ALA A 694 12.33 -31.76 20.49
N VAL A 695 12.52 -30.48 20.03
CA VAL A 695 13.27 -29.47 20.80
C VAL A 695 12.31 -28.75 21.72
N THR A 696 12.53 -28.85 23.02
CA THR A 696 11.81 -28.02 23.99
C THR A 696 12.45 -26.64 24.06
N LEU A 697 11.64 -25.62 23.82
CA LEU A 697 12.02 -24.22 23.89
C LEU A 697 11.63 -23.69 25.27
N THR A 698 12.52 -22.91 25.88
CA THR A 698 12.26 -22.17 27.13
C THR A 698 12.69 -20.73 26.94
N SER A 699 12.18 -19.81 27.75
CA SER A 699 12.50 -18.38 27.63
C SER A 699 14.02 -18.07 27.73
N ALA A 700 14.82 -18.99 28.25
CA ALA A 700 16.27 -18.87 28.33
C ALA A 700 17.01 -19.50 27.13
N SER A 701 16.33 -20.25 26.27
CA SER A 701 16.95 -20.97 25.16
C SER A 701 16.83 -20.17 23.87
N LYS A 702 17.98 -19.89 23.24
CA LYS A 702 18.07 -19.45 21.84
C LYS A 702 18.80 -20.58 21.08
N PRO A 703 18.17 -21.74 20.88
CA PRO A 703 18.83 -22.78 20.11
C PRO A 703 18.99 -22.29 18.67
N LEU A 704 20.22 -22.05 18.27
CA LEU A 704 20.58 -21.88 16.87
C LEU A 704 20.28 -23.20 16.16
N ILE A 705 19.51 -23.11 15.07
CA ILE A 705 19.45 -24.25 14.14
C ILE A 705 20.84 -24.40 13.53
N SER A 706 21.24 -25.66 13.29
CA SER A 706 22.52 -26.04 12.68
C SER A 706 23.05 -25.01 11.68
N PRO A 707 24.36 -24.73 11.64
CA PRO A 707 24.98 -23.85 10.63
C PRO A 707 24.59 -24.16 9.17
N ALA A 708 24.13 -25.39 8.90
CA ALA A 708 23.59 -25.80 7.59
C ALA A 708 22.24 -25.16 7.25
N ALA A 709 21.54 -24.55 8.21
CA ALA A 709 20.25 -23.89 7.98
C ALA A 709 20.37 -22.40 7.58
N LYS A 710 21.57 -21.86 7.44
CA LYS A 710 21.76 -20.45 7.03
C LYS A 710 21.46 -20.27 5.55
N GLY A 711 20.75 -19.20 5.20
CA GLY A 711 20.48 -18.91 3.80
C GLY A 711 19.60 -17.69 3.57
N LYS A 712 19.54 -17.29 2.32
CA LYS A 712 18.71 -16.16 1.83
C LYS A 712 17.53 -16.62 1.00
N ALA A 713 17.57 -17.85 0.47
CA ALA A 713 16.50 -18.45 -0.32
C ALA A 713 16.18 -19.82 0.30
N LEU A 714 15.07 -19.91 1.03
CA LEU A 714 14.74 -21.06 1.86
C LEU A 714 13.27 -21.46 1.73
N ASP A 715 13.01 -22.77 1.82
CA ASP A 715 11.69 -23.34 2.07
C ASP A 715 11.74 -24.07 3.43
N ILE A 716 10.99 -23.58 4.40
CA ILE A 716 11.01 -24.06 5.78
C ILE A 716 9.64 -24.63 6.12
N GLU A 717 9.61 -25.87 6.57
CA GLU A 717 8.42 -26.49 7.17
C GLU A 717 8.67 -26.65 8.67
N ALA A 718 7.78 -26.08 9.50
CA ALA A 718 7.90 -26.16 10.95
C ALA A 718 6.57 -26.56 11.59
N THR A 719 6.63 -27.39 12.63
CA THR A 719 5.48 -27.75 13.46
C THR A 719 5.82 -27.53 14.92
N PHE A 720 5.03 -26.70 15.58
CA PHE A 720 5.13 -26.44 17.02
C PHE A 720 3.99 -27.13 17.76
N SER A 721 4.27 -27.71 18.92
CA SER A 721 3.26 -28.13 19.89
C SER A 721 3.16 -27.10 20.99
N LEU A 722 1.92 -26.67 21.27
CA LEU A 722 1.63 -25.70 22.31
C LEU A 722 1.91 -26.29 23.69
N LYS A 723 2.40 -25.44 24.59
CA LYS A 723 2.45 -25.63 26.02
C LYS A 723 1.95 -24.35 26.70
N ASP A 724 2.78 -23.74 27.53
CA ASP A 724 2.46 -22.55 28.32
C ASP A 724 3.12 -21.25 27.81
N ALA A 725 3.79 -21.29 26.64
CA ALA A 725 4.38 -20.10 26.06
C ALA A 725 3.30 -19.11 25.57
N ASP A 726 3.53 -17.82 25.80
CA ASP A 726 2.72 -16.75 25.24
C ASP A 726 2.95 -16.63 23.74
N ARG A 727 4.23 -16.69 23.32
CA ARG A 727 4.65 -16.60 21.91
C ARG A 727 5.76 -17.57 21.60
N PHE A 728 5.79 -18.05 20.36
CA PHE A 728 6.88 -18.87 19.84
C PHE A 728 6.96 -18.77 18.32
N GLY A 729 8.11 -19.11 17.75
CA GLY A 729 8.30 -19.10 16.31
C GLY A 729 9.73 -19.16 15.84
N LEU A 730 9.97 -18.56 14.69
CA LEU A 730 11.24 -18.48 13.97
C LEU A 730 11.60 -17.02 13.72
N LYS A 731 12.90 -16.73 13.78
CA LYS A 731 13.49 -15.51 13.25
C LYS A 731 14.32 -15.91 12.04
N VAL A 732 14.08 -15.26 10.92
CA VAL A 732 14.83 -15.47 9.67
C VAL A 732 15.57 -14.21 9.29
N ARG A 733 16.57 -14.36 8.40
CA ARG A 733 17.41 -13.24 7.96
C ARG A 733 18.01 -12.47 9.15
N THR A 734 18.39 -13.21 10.21
CA THR A 734 19.07 -12.61 11.36
C THR A 734 20.51 -12.25 11.01
N GLY A 735 20.96 -11.08 11.45
CA GLY A 735 22.29 -10.53 11.19
C GLY A 735 22.97 -9.96 12.43
N THR A 736 24.26 -9.68 12.34
CA THR A 736 25.08 -9.13 13.45
C THR A 736 24.68 -7.72 13.86
N GLY A 737 24.00 -6.97 12.97
CA GLY A 737 23.46 -5.63 13.22
C GLY A 737 22.14 -5.60 13.98
N GLY A 738 21.62 -6.75 14.41
CA GLY A 738 20.33 -6.88 15.07
C GLY A 738 19.14 -6.94 14.12
N GLU A 739 19.40 -7.11 12.83
CA GLU A 739 18.35 -7.39 11.84
C GLU A 739 17.71 -8.73 12.11
N GLU A 740 16.41 -8.78 11.97
CA GLU A 740 15.60 -9.98 12.07
C GLU A 740 14.21 -9.78 11.45
N THR A 741 13.68 -10.80 10.80
CA THR A 741 12.27 -10.92 10.46
C THR A 741 11.68 -11.99 11.37
N VAL A 742 10.72 -11.61 12.21
CA VAL A 742 10.11 -12.54 13.19
C VAL A 742 8.85 -13.15 12.60
N ILE A 743 8.77 -14.45 12.57
CA ILE A 743 7.59 -15.23 12.18
C ILE A 743 7.12 -16.00 13.40
N GLY A 744 6.07 -15.50 14.03
CA GLY A 744 5.65 -15.99 15.33
C GLY A 744 4.18 -16.38 15.39
N TYR A 745 3.85 -17.08 16.44
CA TYR A 745 2.48 -17.40 16.82
C TYR A 745 2.22 -16.90 18.24
N ASP A 746 1.17 -16.09 18.39
CA ASP A 746 0.67 -15.60 19.67
C ASP A 746 -0.46 -16.52 20.15
N THR A 747 -0.26 -17.18 21.30
CA THR A 747 -1.24 -18.14 21.84
C THR A 747 -2.43 -17.48 22.50
N THR A 748 -2.28 -16.22 22.93
CA THR A 748 -3.33 -15.43 23.57
C THR A 748 -4.38 -14.99 22.57
N THR A 749 -3.91 -14.44 21.41
CA THR A 749 -4.80 -13.98 20.34
C THR A 749 -5.14 -15.08 19.35
N GLN A 750 -4.40 -16.19 19.34
CA GLN A 750 -4.44 -17.25 18.35
C GLN A 750 -4.18 -16.74 16.93
N GLU A 751 -3.10 -15.96 16.81
CA GLU A 751 -2.71 -15.36 15.55
C GLU A 751 -1.30 -15.76 15.15
N LEU A 752 -1.13 -16.05 13.87
CA LEU A 752 0.16 -16.04 13.19
C LEU A 752 0.55 -14.58 12.97
N TYR A 753 1.81 -14.23 13.14
CA TYR A 753 2.29 -12.89 12.82
C TYR A 753 3.65 -12.89 12.12
N VAL A 754 3.87 -11.84 11.32
CA VAL A 754 5.17 -11.48 10.77
C VAL A 754 5.50 -10.08 11.25
N ASP A 755 6.63 -9.94 11.94
CA ASP A 755 7.17 -8.65 12.36
C ASP A 755 8.39 -8.33 11.49
N ARG A 756 8.25 -7.30 10.63
CA ARG A 756 9.32 -6.80 9.78
C ARG A 756 9.89 -5.45 10.21
N THR A 757 9.61 -5.02 11.44
CA THR A 757 10.07 -3.72 11.95
C THR A 757 11.59 -3.58 11.99
N ARG A 758 12.32 -4.70 12.00
CA ARG A 758 13.78 -4.76 11.99
C ARG A 758 14.35 -5.61 10.86
N SER A 759 13.67 -5.67 9.74
CA SER A 759 14.03 -6.53 8.58
C SER A 759 14.92 -5.81 7.56
N GLY A 760 15.83 -4.94 8.01
CA GLY A 760 16.77 -4.21 7.17
C GLY A 760 16.27 -2.81 6.79
N VAL A 761 16.52 -2.40 5.54
CA VAL A 761 16.13 -1.07 5.03
C VAL A 761 14.62 -0.92 5.05
N GLY A 762 14.10 0.04 5.79
CA GLY A 762 12.67 0.28 5.94
C GLY A 762 12.31 1.77 6.08
N ASP A 763 13.29 2.65 6.07
CA ASP A 763 13.14 4.09 6.26
C ASP A 763 12.75 4.87 4.99
N PHE A 764 12.68 4.19 3.85
CA PHE A 764 12.22 4.77 2.59
C PHE A 764 10.73 5.13 2.61
N ASN A 765 9.96 4.57 3.54
CA ASN A 765 8.55 4.92 3.74
C ASN A 765 8.10 4.54 5.17
N SER A 766 7.45 5.45 5.87
CA SER A 766 7.01 5.27 7.28
C SER A 766 5.95 4.18 7.46
N THR A 767 5.23 3.78 6.41
CA THR A 767 4.20 2.72 6.46
C THR A 767 4.78 1.33 6.18
N PHE A 768 6.06 1.24 5.77
CA PHE A 768 6.69 -0.05 5.44
C PHE A 768 6.97 -0.91 6.67
N PRO A 769 7.63 -0.43 7.74
CA PRO A 769 7.84 -1.24 8.94
C PRO A 769 6.51 -1.55 9.63
N GLY A 770 6.34 -2.79 10.09
CA GLY A 770 5.10 -3.16 10.77
C GLY A 770 5.02 -4.62 11.18
N VAL A 771 3.94 -4.95 11.86
CA VAL A 771 3.57 -6.31 12.25
C VAL A 771 2.26 -6.66 11.59
N GLN A 772 2.23 -7.71 10.79
CA GLN A 772 1.05 -8.25 10.13
C GLN A 772 0.57 -9.49 10.87
N THR A 773 -0.75 -9.62 11.08
CA THR A 773 -1.34 -10.75 11.81
C THR A 773 -2.41 -11.47 11.01
N ALA A 774 -2.50 -12.78 11.18
CA ALA A 774 -3.52 -13.61 10.54
C ALA A 774 -4.13 -14.58 11.57
N PRO A 775 -5.46 -14.68 11.66
CA PRO A 775 -6.10 -15.62 12.59
C PRO A 775 -5.78 -17.06 12.20
N LEU A 776 -5.27 -17.84 13.16
CA LEU A 776 -4.91 -19.23 12.97
C LEU A 776 -5.16 -20.04 14.24
N LYS A 777 -6.18 -20.89 14.24
CA LYS A 777 -6.44 -21.77 15.37
C LYS A 777 -5.54 -23.01 15.34
N PRO A 778 -4.96 -23.41 16.50
CA PRO A 778 -4.19 -24.62 16.58
C PRO A 778 -5.04 -25.86 16.29
N LYS A 779 -4.51 -26.84 15.56
CA LYS A 779 -5.17 -28.12 15.32
C LYS A 779 -4.50 -29.20 16.15
N ASN A 780 -5.25 -29.88 17.03
CA ASN A 780 -4.75 -30.88 17.97
C ASN A 780 -3.55 -30.38 18.80
N GLY A 781 -3.63 -29.14 19.29
CA GLY A 781 -2.56 -28.52 20.08
C GLY A 781 -1.28 -28.23 19.29
N LYS A 782 -1.38 -28.14 17.97
CA LYS A 782 -0.22 -27.87 17.08
C LYS A 782 -0.47 -26.73 16.14
N VAL A 783 0.58 -25.98 15.83
CA VAL A 783 0.66 -24.97 14.78
C VAL A 783 1.65 -25.44 13.72
N LYS A 784 1.23 -25.49 12.48
CA LYS A 784 2.07 -25.82 11.32
C LYS A 784 2.31 -24.58 10.50
N LEU A 785 3.53 -24.39 10.06
CA LEU A 785 3.97 -23.28 9.22
C LEU A 785 4.78 -23.81 8.05
N ARG A 786 4.54 -23.29 6.85
CA ARG A 786 5.49 -23.35 5.73
C ARG A 786 5.90 -21.92 5.42
N ILE A 787 7.19 -21.67 5.37
CA ILE A 787 7.78 -20.34 5.25
C ILE A 787 8.70 -20.35 4.05
N LEU A 788 8.43 -19.52 3.08
CA LEU A 788 9.30 -19.24 1.96
C LEU A 788 10.05 -17.94 2.26
N VAL A 789 11.38 -18.02 2.28
CA VAL A 789 12.25 -16.85 2.46
C VAL A 789 12.99 -16.61 1.16
N ASP A 790 12.91 -15.42 0.61
CA ASP A 790 13.73 -15.02 -0.53
C ASP A 790 14.62 -13.82 -0.16
N TRP A 791 15.41 -13.34 -1.07
CA TRP A 791 16.36 -12.28 -0.83
C TRP A 791 15.70 -10.98 -0.34
N SER A 792 14.46 -10.75 -0.77
CA SER A 792 13.70 -9.55 -0.44
C SER A 792 12.25 -9.83 -0.03
N SER A 793 11.91 -11.04 0.41
CA SER A 793 10.55 -11.35 0.82
C SER A 793 10.44 -12.53 1.77
N VAL A 794 9.30 -12.61 2.47
CA VAL A 794 8.81 -13.79 3.18
C VAL A 794 7.36 -14.03 2.79
N GLU A 795 7.03 -15.31 2.49
CA GLU A 795 5.65 -15.77 2.37
C GLU A 795 5.40 -16.88 3.40
N VAL A 796 4.45 -16.69 4.30
CA VAL A 796 4.17 -17.58 5.42
C VAL A 796 2.79 -18.19 5.27
N PHE A 797 2.72 -19.52 5.22
CA PHE A 797 1.49 -20.30 5.09
C PHE A 797 1.24 -21.06 6.39
N GLY A 798 0.25 -20.61 7.16
CA GLY A 798 -0.17 -21.20 8.41
C GLY A 798 -1.25 -22.27 8.23
N GLY A 799 -1.18 -23.34 9.06
CA GLY A 799 -2.13 -24.46 9.03
C GLY A 799 -2.05 -25.25 7.74
N ASN A 800 -3.13 -25.33 7.00
CA ASN A 800 -3.17 -25.89 5.65
C ASN A 800 -3.34 -24.82 4.58
N GLY A 801 -2.87 -23.59 4.85
CA GLY A 801 -3.04 -22.42 3.99
C GLY A 801 -4.30 -21.61 4.33
N GLU A 802 -4.80 -21.74 5.57
CA GLU A 802 -5.93 -20.94 6.07
C GLU A 802 -5.51 -19.50 6.44
N ALA A 803 -4.26 -19.30 6.83
CA ALA A 803 -3.68 -18.02 7.17
C ALA A 803 -2.42 -17.82 6.35
N VAL A 804 -2.37 -16.79 5.53
CA VAL A 804 -1.21 -16.48 4.70
C VAL A 804 -0.79 -15.06 4.94
N ILE A 805 0.52 -14.83 5.07
CA ILE A 805 1.13 -13.49 5.21
C ILE A 805 2.26 -13.39 4.20
N THR A 806 2.20 -12.39 3.34
CA THR A 806 3.23 -12.07 2.35
C THR A 806 3.76 -10.69 2.59
N ASP A 807 5.07 -10.59 2.84
CA ASP A 807 5.74 -9.34 3.14
C ASP A 807 7.08 -9.22 2.40
N GLN A 808 7.35 -8.05 1.83
CA GLN A 808 8.69 -7.67 1.40
C GLN A 808 9.57 -7.35 2.62
N ILE A 809 10.86 -7.63 2.47
CA ILE A 809 11.90 -7.32 3.46
C ILE A 809 13.18 -6.92 2.72
N PHE A 810 14.01 -6.05 3.29
CA PHE A 810 15.25 -5.61 2.65
C PHE A 810 16.46 -5.73 3.59
N PRO A 811 16.76 -6.94 4.10
CA PRO A 811 17.85 -7.16 5.03
C PRO A 811 19.21 -7.08 4.31
N ASP A 812 20.26 -6.78 5.08
CA ASP A 812 21.64 -6.87 4.59
C ASP A 812 21.90 -8.24 3.94
N PRO A 813 22.58 -8.31 2.80
CA PRO A 813 22.90 -9.57 2.13
C PRO A 813 23.68 -10.59 2.99
N SER A 814 24.38 -10.14 4.04
CA SER A 814 25.08 -10.99 5.00
C SER A 814 24.17 -11.58 6.08
N SER A 815 22.97 -11.02 6.27
CA SER A 815 21.98 -11.52 7.23
C SER A 815 21.35 -12.81 6.71
N THR A 816 21.87 -13.95 7.17
CA THR A 816 21.48 -15.30 6.69
C THR A 816 21.05 -16.23 7.79
N GLY A 817 20.99 -15.74 9.04
CA GLY A 817 20.73 -16.57 10.21
C GLY A 817 19.27 -16.99 10.34
N ILE A 818 19.05 -18.12 10.99
CA ILE A 818 17.74 -18.60 11.44
C ILE A 818 17.85 -18.89 12.94
N GLU A 819 16.88 -18.41 13.72
CA GLU A 819 16.76 -18.65 15.14
C GLU A 819 15.36 -19.18 15.47
N ILE A 820 15.26 -19.94 16.56
CA ILE A 820 13.99 -20.37 17.13
C ILE A 820 13.82 -19.60 18.44
N PHE A 821 12.62 -19.14 18.73
CA PHE A 821 12.35 -18.39 19.96
C PHE A 821 11.07 -18.85 20.66
N THR A 822 10.99 -18.53 21.95
CA THR A 822 9.79 -18.61 22.78
C THR A 822 9.80 -17.48 23.80
N GLU A 823 8.63 -17.01 24.17
CA GLU A 823 8.40 -15.95 25.15
C GLU A 823 7.30 -16.38 26.12
N GLY A 824 7.41 -15.96 27.40
CA GLY A 824 6.37 -16.15 28.41
C GLY A 824 6.13 -17.60 28.84
N GLY A 825 7.03 -18.54 28.52
CA GLY A 825 6.85 -19.94 28.89
C GLY A 825 7.58 -20.90 27.98
N THR A 826 7.05 -22.10 27.77
CA THR A 826 7.64 -23.18 27.00
C THR A 826 6.79 -23.55 25.79
N ALA A 827 7.45 -23.94 24.70
CA ALA A 827 6.84 -24.55 23.51
C ALA A 827 7.70 -25.73 23.07
N THR A 828 7.19 -26.61 22.23
CA THR A 828 7.99 -27.69 21.63
C THR A 828 8.00 -27.53 20.11
N LEU A 829 9.18 -27.36 19.52
CA LEU A 829 9.38 -27.58 18.11
C LEU A 829 9.32 -29.08 17.83
N SER A 830 8.22 -29.57 17.28
CA SER A 830 7.98 -31.00 17.05
C SER A 830 8.71 -31.51 15.83
N ASP A 831 8.78 -30.71 14.77
CA ASP A 831 9.48 -30.98 13.51
C ASP A 831 9.86 -29.69 12.82
N LEU A 832 11.05 -29.63 12.24
CA LEU A 832 11.51 -28.56 11.38
C LEU A 832 12.37 -29.16 10.28
N ARG A 833 12.12 -28.71 9.06
CA ARG A 833 12.96 -28.96 7.89
C ARG A 833 13.15 -27.65 7.13
N ALA A 834 14.39 -27.31 6.82
CA ALA A 834 14.73 -26.13 6.06
C ALA A 834 15.60 -26.52 4.85
N TRP A 835 15.12 -26.26 3.66
CA TRP A 835 15.83 -26.49 2.40
C TRP A 835 16.36 -25.18 1.86
N GLN A 836 17.59 -25.19 1.36
CA GLN A 836 18.06 -24.16 0.43
C GLN A 836 17.30 -24.32 -0.89
N LEU A 837 16.94 -23.17 -1.48
CA LEU A 837 16.29 -23.15 -2.79
C LEU A 837 17.28 -22.71 -3.88
N LYS A 838 17.28 -23.40 -5.00
CA LYS A 838 18.00 -23.02 -6.20
C LYS A 838 17.34 -21.80 -6.84
N SER A 839 18.14 -21.03 -7.57
CA SER A 839 17.61 -19.92 -8.37
C SER A 839 16.85 -20.43 -9.59
N ILE A 840 15.76 -19.73 -9.93
CA ILE A 840 15.06 -19.91 -11.22
C ILE A 840 15.76 -19.20 -12.38
N TRP A 841 16.64 -18.26 -12.07
CA TRP A 841 17.41 -17.52 -13.06
C TRP A 841 18.59 -18.35 -13.55
N ARG A 842 18.79 -18.38 -14.87
CA ARG A 842 19.90 -19.10 -15.52
C ARG A 842 21.10 -18.21 -15.78
#